data_d5601cd1a9a0e12291e7ca4a1ba22208
#
_entry.id   d5601cd1a9a0e12291e7ca4a1ba22208
#
_cell.length_a   1.000
_cell.length_b   1.000
_cell.length_c   1.000
_cell.angle_alpha   90.00
_cell.angle_beta   90.00
_cell.angle_gamma   90.00
#
_symmetry.space_group_name_H-M   'P 1'
#
loop_
_entity.id
_entity.type
_entity.pdbx_description
1 polymer ?
#
loop_
_entity_poly.entity_id
_entity_poly.type
_entity_poly.pdbx_seq_one_letter_code
_entity_poly.pdbx_strand_id
1 'polypeptide(L)'
;MRLPSPACCALYIFTSVILLILSKSSPLGRSQYSLWNVTELTDENIWHEFFLLSSDGDNSSSIVAPSANSNRTLPPKPTLEQLENQTLRQFEILKLNYSRLFNEVDNEIQNDLRIGRHLPRIVDKALRLLNLKQVVEEIETSVMSKVSCTACKAGAGLLLHYIRSGKSETDILKTVYHFCVTLKLQTPRVCEGIVRLFGGEVVYVMKRTTLGPEEICSFIIGDACDEVDNPTHEWQVVFPPVPKPALVEPVAPKEGVATFKVLHLSDTHFDPYYEEGSNAECKEPLCCRLTNGPALTPSARAGRWGDYRKCDTPKRTVDHMLQHISTTHPDVDYILWTGDLPAHDVWNQTREENLMILKETVAQMVKFFPGIPIFPALGNHEATPVNRYVNCGIYNQWRQWLPASVSRTVRRGAFYSVLVRPGFRVISVNMNYCNNKNWWLLLNSTDPVKELQWFIYELQSAEFSGEKVHVIGHIPPGHSDCLKVWSRNYYSIINRYESTITAQFFGHTHFDEFELFYDEEDKGRAVSIAYIGPSVTPYNDLNPGYRIYYIDGDHDQSTRTVIDHETWVMNLKEANLYDYPIWYKLYSTRAAYQMPSLLPHEWDSFVNKLAESDNLFEQYFKHYWKNSPVRPSVDAEGKKRMLCDLRSGRSHDRKILCQEIESRIDANSRTGWRAWIYNGLSLSVIPGILSSFYIHEFEIFCHLLKNF
;
A
#
# COMPACT_ATOMS: atom_id res chain seq x y z
N MET A 1 -3.58 -16.64 -17.14
CA MET A 1 -3.73 -15.61 -16.11
C MET A 1 -2.36 -15.29 -15.55
N ARG A 2 -1.80 -14.14 -15.84
CA ARG A 2 -0.62 -13.64 -15.15
C ARG A 2 -1.11 -12.42 -14.36
N LEU A 3 -1.44 -12.64 -13.09
CA LEU A 3 -1.55 -11.55 -12.11
C LEU A 3 -0.23 -10.77 -12.10
N PRO A 4 -0.24 -9.47 -11.75
CA PRO A 4 1.00 -8.73 -11.58
C PRO A 4 1.90 -9.56 -10.69
N SER A 5 3.10 -9.78 -11.17
CA SER A 5 4.05 -10.72 -10.58
C SER A 5 4.19 -10.40 -9.09
N PRO A 6 3.78 -11.29 -8.20
CA PRO A 6 4.06 -11.21 -6.76
C PRO A 6 5.55 -11.31 -6.47
N ALA A 7 6.37 -11.34 -7.52
CA ALA A 7 7.81 -11.25 -7.41
C ALA A 7 8.25 -10.03 -6.59
N CYS A 8 7.52 -8.89 -6.63
CA CYS A 8 7.87 -7.78 -5.75
C CYS A 8 7.54 -8.05 -4.29
N CYS A 9 6.38 -8.64 -3.97
CA CYS A 9 6.04 -8.99 -2.58
C CYS A 9 6.83 -10.20 -2.09
N ALA A 10 6.96 -11.25 -2.91
CA ALA A 10 7.81 -12.40 -2.60
C ALA A 10 9.28 -12.00 -2.52
N LEU A 11 9.72 -11.01 -3.31
CA LEU A 11 11.08 -10.52 -3.28
C LEU A 11 11.37 -9.73 -2.00
N TYR A 12 10.42 -8.91 -1.54
CA TYR A 12 10.53 -8.21 -0.25
C TYR A 12 10.66 -9.19 0.92
N ILE A 13 9.95 -10.30 0.86
CA ILE A 13 9.98 -11.35 1.88
C ILE A 13 11.20 -12.26 1.65
N PHE A 14 11.49 -12.65 0.40
CA PHE A 14 12.60 -13.55 0.07
C PHE A 14 13.96 -12.90 0.29
N THR A 15 14.16 -11.65 -0.10
CA THR A 15 15.43 -10.96 0.15
C THR A 15 15.59 -10.57 1.61
N SER A 16 14.50 -10.39 2.33
CA SER A 16 14.55 -10.19 3.78
C SER A 16 14.79 -11.47 4.56
N VAL A 17 14.58 -12.63 3.96
CA VAL A 17 14.40 -13.89 4.69
C VAL A 17 15.34 -15.02 4.26
N ILE A 18 15.84 -15.06 3.03
CA ILE A 18 16.83 -16.07 2.61
C ILE A 18 18.25 -15.59 2.91
N LEU A 19 18.52 -15.43 4.16
CA LEU A 19 19.82 -15.08 4.65
C LEU A 19 20.43 -16.20 5.42
N LEU A 20 21.34 -16.93 4.96
CA LEU A 20 22.11 -17.68 5.90
C LEU A 20 22.40 -19.12 5.60
N ILE A 21 23.46 -19.42 5.06
CA ILE A 21 24.25 -20.60 5.46
C ILE A 21 25.69 -20.42 5.02
N LEU A 22 26.54 -20.43 5.99
CA LEU A 22 27.93 -20.88 6.02
C LEU A 22 29.04 -19.85 6.17
N SER A 23 29.74 -20.01 7.24
CA SER A 23 31.17 -20.34 7.17
C SER A 23 31.65 -20.82 8.55
N LYS A 24 32.38 -21.91 8.58
CA LYS A 24 33.31 -22.20 9.64
C LYS A 24 34.68 -21.77 9.12
N SER A 25 35.36 -20.89 9.84
CA SER A 25 36.81 -20.97 10.13
C SER A 25 37.32 -19.73 10.86
N SER A 26 37.81 -19.99 12.04
CA SER A 26 38.92 -19.36 12.82
C SER A 26 38.83 -17.93 13.32
N PRO A 27 39.31 -17.70 14.56
CA PRO A 27 39.20 -16.43 15.25
C PRO A 27 40.44 -15.57 15.01
N LEU A 28 40.27 -14.33 14.62
CA LEU A 28 41.31 -13.30 14.72
C LEU A 28 40.68 -11.91 15.00
N GLY A 29 41.12 -11.35 16.11
CA GLY A 29 41.31 -9.91 16.27
C GLY A 29 40.08 -9.10 16.61
N ARG A 30 39.84 -8.82 17.90
CA ARG A 30 39.03 -7.70 18.37
C ARG A 30 39.59 -6.38 17.81
N SER A 31 38.76 -5.67 17.04
CA SER A 31 38.89 -4.24 16.80
C SER A 31 37.55 -3.60 17.20
N GLN A 32 37.61 -2.80 18.25
CA GLN A 32 36.49 -2.01 18.72
C GLN A 32 36.16 -0.93 17.67
N TYR A 33 35.00 -1.05 17.04
CA TYR A 33 34.35 0.08 16.41
C TYR A 33 33.04 0.34 17.18
N SER A 34 32.99 1.51 17.80
CA SER A 34 31.77 2.04 18.43
C SER A 34 30.75 2.34 17.34
N LEU A 35 29.84 1.42 17.15
CA LEU A 35 28.57 1.69 16.49
C LEU A 35 27.80 2.73 17.28
N TRP A 36 27.14 3.63 16.58
CA TRP A 36 26.21 4.60 17.16
C TRP A 36 25.43 3.97 18.29
N ASN A 37 25.49 4.61 19.44
CA ASN A 37 24.67 4.27 20.58
C ASN A 37 23.19 4.65 20.26
N VAL A 38 22.49 3.77 19.56
CA VAL A 38 21.01 3.81 19.40
C VAL A 38 20.32 3.49 20.72
N THR A 39 21.09 3.19 21.78
CA THR A 39 20.59 2.97 23.15
C THR A 39 20.00 4.22 23.81
N GLU A 40 20.10 5.41 23.19
CA GLU A 40 19.45 6.63 23.71
C GLU A 40 18.04 6.88 23.13
N LEU A 41 17.53 6.00 22.28
CA LEU A 41 16.15 6.02 21.81
C LEU A 41 15.32 4.92 22.49
N THR A 42 15.43 4.81 23.81
CA THR A 42 14.42 4.08 24.60
C THR A 42 13.17 4.93 24.70
N ASP A 43 12.00 4.30 24.73
CA ASP A 43 10.70 4.97 24.84
C ASP A 43 10.70 6.08 25.94
N GLU A 44 11.41 5.87 27.05
CA GLU A 44 11.55 6.87 28.12
C GLU A 44 12.30 8.16 27.72
N ASN A 45 13.32 8.06 26.87
CA ASN A 45 14.08 9.27 26.43
C ASN A 45 13.33 10.06 25.36
N ILE A 46 12.60 9.39 24.49
CA ILE A 46 11.68 10.06 23.56
C ILE A 46 10.57 10.79 24.34
N TRP A 47 10.08 10.17 25.42
CA TRP A 47 9.02 10.75 26.26
C TRP A 47 9.53 11.91 27.14
N HIS A 48 10.77 11.88 27.57
CA HIS A 48 11.34 12.94 28.41
C HIS A 48 11.61 14.25 27.62
N GLU A 49 12.12 14.16 26.39
CA GLU A 49 12.19 15.33 25.49
C GLU A 49 10.79 15.82 25.07
N PHE A 50 9.83 14.90 24.94
CA PHE A 50 8.46 15.23 24.59
C PHE A 50 7.72 15.98 25.70
N PHE A 51 7.96 15.65 26.97
CA PHE A 51 7.39 16.35 28.14
C PHE A 51 8.01 17.74 28.33
N LEU A 52 9.30 17.91 28.06
CA LEU A 52 9.97 19.21 28.19
C LEU A 52 9.52 20.23 27.12
N LEU A 53 9.07 19.76 25.95
CA LEU A 53 8.53 20.62 24.89
C LEU A 53 7.03 20.95 25.07
N SER A 54 6.35 20.32 26.00
CA SER A 54 4.93 20.59 26.31
C SER A 54 4.69 21.52 27.49
N SER A 55 5.76 21.94 28.20
CA SER A 55 5.66 22.75 29.42
C SER A 55 6.02 24.24 29.27
N ASP A 56 6.29 24.72 28.06
CA ASP A 56 6.50 26.17 27.82
C ASP A 56 5.18 26.89 27.53
N GLY A 57 4.38 27.02 28.56
CA GLY A 57 3.20 27.85 28.63
C GLY A 57 3.07 28.42 30.04
N ASP A 58 3.55 29.63 30.23
CA ASP A 58 3.31 30.53 31.34
C ASP A 58 3.18 29.98 32.78
N ASN A 59 4.23 30.15 33.60
CA ASN A 59 4.11 30.94 34.83
C ASN A 59 5.45 31.12 35.53
N SER A 60 5.78 32.38 35.75
CA SER A 60 6.84 32.86 36.62
C SER A 60 6.56 32.53 38.09
N SER A 61 7.41 31.74 38.72
CA SER A 61 7.71 31.88 40.14
C SER A 61 9.05 31.25 40.46
N SER A 62 9.85 32.08 41.07
CA SER A 62 11.21 31.91 41.57
C SER A 62 11.34 30.77 42.57
N ILE A 63 12.24 29.80 42.30
CA ILE A 63 12.87 28.97 43.36
C ILE A 63 14.39 29.01 43.15
N VAL A 64 15.07 29.45 44.22
CA VAL A 64 16.50 29.58 44.37
C VAL A 64 17.13 28.19 44.41
N ALA A 65 18.12 27.95 43.54
CA ALA A 65 18.93 26.74 43.55
C ALA A 65 20.25 27.01 44.34
N PRO A 66 20.78 26.01 45.07
CA PRO A 66 22.08 26.16 45.74
C PRO A 66 23.24 25.94 44.76
N SER A 67 24.25 26.75 44.92
CA SER A 67 25.50 26.77 44.21
C SER A 67 26.32 25.49 44.37
N ALA A 68 26.74 24.88 43.27
CA ALA A 68 27.88 23.98 43.22
C ALA A 68 28.80 24.35 42.06
N ASN A 69 29.95 24.89 42.40
CA ASN A 69 31.09 25.12 41.53
C ASN A 69 31.65 23.81 40.97
N SER A 70 31.60 23.62 39.66
CA SER A 70 32.63 22.84 38.97
C SER A 70 32.74 23.34 37.51
N ASN A 71 33.83 24.05 37.23
CA ASN A 71 34.25 24.42 35.88
C ASN A 71 34.58 23.16 35.06
N ARG A 72 33.61 22.59 34.32
CA ARG A 72 33.86 21.82 33.12
C ARG A 72 33.00 22.43 32.02
N THR A 73 33.63 23.16 31.11
CA THR A 73 33.04 23.60 29.87
C THR A 73 32.71 22.36 29.03
N LEU A 74 31.44 22.03 28.92
CA LEU A 74 30.98 21.04 27.94
C LEU A 74 31.34 21.55 26.52
N PRO A 75 31.82 20.65 25.62
CA PRO A 75 32.05 21.08 24.26
C PRO A 75 30.75 21.60 23.64
N PRO A 76 30.83 22.62 22.76
CA PRO A 76 29.65 23.21 22.13
C PRO A 76 28.89 22.09 21.37
N LYS A 77 27.57 22.07 21.51
CA LYS A 77 26.72 21.16 20.75
C LYS A 77 26.98 21.37 19.24
N PRO A 78 27.16 20.28 18.46
CA PRO A 78 27.38 20.44 17.04
C PRO A 78 26.20 21.13 16.37
N THR A 79 26.48 22.01 15.42
CA THR A 79 25.44 22.66 14.62
C THR A 79 24.71 21.60 13.74
N LEU A 80 23.48 21.91 13.31
CA LEU A 80 22.71 21.04 12.43
C LEU A 80 23.51 20.66 11.16
N GLU A 81 24.24 21.63 10.59
CA GLU A 81 25.11 21.44 9.43
C GLU A 81 26.31 20.50 9.73
N GLN A 82 26.87 20.57 10.94
CA GLN A 82 27.92 19.65 11.36
C GLN A 82 27.42 18.22 11.53
N LEU A 83 26.21 18.04 12.05
CA LEU A 83 25.54 16.74 12.16
C LEU A 83 25.20 16.16 10.78
N GLU A 84 24.69 16.99 9.88
CA GLU A 84 24.41 16.59 8.50
C GLU A 84 25.68 16.16 7.75
N ASN A 85 26.75 16.93 7.83
CA ASN A 85 28.05 16.60 7.24
C ASN A 85 28.66 15.34 7.84
N GLN A 86 28.48 15.09 9.12
CA GLN A 86 28.97 13.88 9.79
C GLN A 86 28.16 12.66 9.33
N THR A 87 26.85 12.79 9.17
CA THR A 87 25.96 11.74 8.66
C THR A 87 26.28 11.40 7.21
N LEU A 88 26.49 12.41 6.35
CA LEU A 88 26.89 12.22 4.96
C LEU A 88 28.24 11.48 4.82
N ARG A 89 29.24 11.84 5.60
CA ARG A 89 30.55 11.14 5.61
C ARG A 89 30.41 9.69 6.04
N GLN A 90 29.60 9.40 7.05
CA GLN A 90 29.36 8.01 7.48
C GLN A 90 28.61 7.21 6.42
N PHE A 91 27.65 7.83 5.72
CA PHE A 91 26.93 7.20 4.62
C PHE A 91 27.88 6.84 3.47
N GLU A 92 28.81 7.73 3.09
CA GLU A 92 29.81 7.43 2.05
C GLU A 92 30.78 6.30 2.47
N ILE A 93 31.18 6.25 3.73
CA ILE A 93 32.03 5.15 4.25
C ILE A 93 31.27 3.82 4.21
N LEU A 94 30.00 3.80 4.58
CA LEU A 94 29.15 2.62 4.50
C LEU A 94 28.98 2.17 3.05
N LYS A 95 28.70 3.08 2.14
CA LYS A 95 28.58 2.81 0.70
C LYS A 95 29.85 2.17 0.12
N LEU A 96 31.03 2.67 0.46
CA LEU A 96 32.31 2.11 0.05
C LEU A 96 32.53 0.70 0.63
N ASN A 97 32.16 0.47 1.89
CA ASN A 97 32.27 -0.85 2.52
C ASN A 97 31.32 -1.88 1.90
N TYR A 98 30.08 -1.48 1.59
CA TYR A 98 29.13 -2.36 0.91
C TYR A 98 29.57 -2.70 -0.52
N SER A 99 30.03 -1.74 -1.29
CA SER A 99 30.52 -1.99 -2.65
C SER A 99 31.68 -2.99 -2.68
N ARG A 100 32.63 -2.89 -1.73
CA ARG A 100 33.71 -3.87 -1.57
C ARG A 100 33.18 -5.25 -1.22
N LEU A 101 32.23 -5.32 -0.30
CA LEU A 101 31.60 -6.54 0.14
C LEU A 101 30.93 -7.29 -1.03
N PHE A 102 30.15 -6.58 -1.83
CA PHE A 102 29.43 -7.16 -2.96
C PHE A 102 30.37 -7.62 -4.07
N ASN A 103 31.43 -6.87 -4.35
CA ASN A 103 32.47 -7.29 -5.31
C ASN A 103 33.18 -8.57 -4.88
N GLU A 104 33.45 -8.77 -3.58
CA GLU A 104 34.02 -10.01 -3.06
C GLU A 104 33.10 -11.20 -3.32
N VAL A 105 31.78 -11.04 -3.06
CA VAL A 105 30.77 -12.10 -3.30
C VAL A 105 30.61 -12.41 -4.78
N ASP A 106 30.56 -11.39 -5.64
CA ASP A 106 30.47 -11.58 -7.09
C ASP A 106 31.70 -12.35 -7.64
N ASN A 107 32.89 -12.06 -7.13
CA ASN A 107 34.11 -12.79 -7.49
C ASN A 107 34.04 -14.26 -7.03
N GLU A 108 33.49 -14.55 -5.84
CA GLU A 108 33.29 -15.92 -5.36
C GLU A 108 32.28 -16.67 -6.25
N ILE A 109 31.18 -16.06 -6.63
CA ILE A 109 30.17 -16.65 -7.54
C ILE A 109 30.78 -16.95 -8.89
N GLN A 110 31.53 -16.02 -9.49
CA GLN A 110 32.17 -16.21 -10.79
C GLN A 110 33.24 -17.32 -10.73
N ASN A 111 33.97 -17.42 -9.63
CA ASN A 111 34.95 -18.49 -9.45
C ASN A 111 34.27 -19.86 -9.32
N ASP A 112 33.20 -19.99 -8.58
CA ASP A 112 32.44 -21.24 -8.46
C ASP A 112 31.83 -21.68 -9.79
N LEU A 113 31.30 -20.73 -10.58
CA LEU A 113 30.83 -21.01 -11.95
C LEU A 113 31.96 -21.49 -12.88
N ARG A 114 33.14 -20.87 -12.79
CA ARG A 114 34.33 -21.24 -13.60
C ARG A 114 34.79 -22.65 -13.32
N ILE A 115 34.70 -23.14 -12.08
CA ILE A 115 35.11 -24.51 -11.71
C ILE A 115 33.99 -25.53 -11.88
N GLY A 116 32.89 -25.16 -12.60
CA GLY A 116 31.80 -26.06 -12.98
C GLY A 116 30.85 -26.44 -11.85
N ARG A 117 30.79 -25.65 -10.77
CA ARG A 117 29.79 -25.83 -9.72
C ARG A 117 28.51 -25.14 -10.10
N HIS A 118 27.47 -25.91 -10.31
CA HIS A 118 26.15 -25.37 -10.63
C HIS A 118 25.49 -24.57 -9.45
N LEU A 119 25.87 -24.91 -8.20
CA LEU A 119 25.45 -24.18 -7.00
C LEU A 119 26.61 -24.07 -6.02
N PRO A 120 26.88 -22.91 -5.43
CA PRO A 120 27.85 -22.77 -4.35
C PRO A 120 27.53 -23.73 -3.20
N ARG A 121 28.55 -24.31 -2.55
CA ARG A 121 28.37 -25.27 -1.44
C ARG A 121 27.45 -24.79 -0.35
N ILE A 122 27.40 -23.52 -0.20
CA ILE A 122 26.58 -22.75 0.72
C ILE A 122 25.11 -22.90 0.42
N VAL A 123 24.74 -22.61 -0.84
CA VAL A 123 23.37 -22.68 -1.33
C VAL A 123 22.90 -24.14 -1.35
N ASP A 124 23.73 -25.07 -1.83
CA ASP A 124 23.39 -26.49 -1.86
C ASP A 124 23.12 -27.07 -0.47
N LYS A 125 23.89 -26.68 0.55
CA LYS A 125 23.66 -27.11 1.93
C LYS A 125 22.38 -26.50 2.53
N ALA A 126 22.06 -25.25 2.19
CA ALA A 126 20.80 -24.61 2.59
C ALA A 126 19.60 -25.25 1.93
N LEU A 127 19.69 -25.51 0.64
CA LEU A 127 18.65 -26.20 -0.13
C LEU A 127 18.34 -27.58 0.46
N ARG A 128 19.37 -28.31 0.92
CA ARG A 128 19.19 -29.63 1.59
C ARG A 128 18.59 -29.52 2.98
N LEU A 129 18.94 -28.49 3.76
CA LEU A 129 18.41 -28.29 5.11
C LEU A 129 16.94 -27.83 5.15
N LEU A 130 16.52 -27.09 4.12
CA LEU A 130 15.19 -26.48 4.07
C LEU A 130 14.19 -27.26 3.20
N ASN A 131 14.59 -28.43 2.61
CA ASN A 131 13.80 -29.15 1.63
C ASN A 131 13.30 -28.25 0.47
N LEU A 132 14.13 -27.29 0.07
CA LEU A 132 13.80 -26.25 -0.90
C LEU A 132 13.55 -26.79 -2.30
N LYS A 133 13.89 -28.08 -2.59
CA LYS A 133 13.47 -28.70 -3.83
C LYS A 133 11.95 -28.75 -3.91
N GLN A 134 11.30 -29.06 -2.82
CA GLN A 134 9.83 -29.01 -2.69
C GLN A 134 9.31 -27.56 -2.76
N VAL A 135 10.01 -26.61 -2.14
CA VAL A 135 9.65 -25.18 -2.20
C VAL A 135 9.78 -24.61 -3.61
N VAL A 136 10.84 -24.97 -4.37
CA VAL A 136 11.03 -24.54 -5.77
C VAL A 136 9.98 -25.20 -6.67
N GLU A 137 9.71 -26.48 -6.47
CA GLU A 137 8.70 -27.23 -7.23
C GLU A 137 7.28 -26.72 -6.93
N GLU A 138 6.99 -26.33 -5.68
CA GLU A 138 5.77 -25.66 -5.28
C GLU A 138 5.65 -24.24 -5.84
N ILE A 139 6.75 -23.47 -5.95
CA ILE A 139 6.78 -22.13 -6.59
C ILE A 139 6.46 -22.22 -8.08
N GLU A 140 6.87 -23.30 -8.75
CA GLU A 140 6.62 -23.50 -10.17
C GLU A 140 5.19 -24.02 -10.47
N THR A 141 4.53 -24.65 -9.50
CA THR A 141 3.29 -25.41 -9.73
C THR A 141 2.04 -24.93 -8.98
N SER A 142 2.13 -24.05 -7.98
CA SER A 142 0.99 -23.73 -7.12
C SER A 142 0.52 -22.27 -7.14
N VAL A 143 -0.77 -22.11 -6.77
CA VAL A 143 -1.42 -20.82 -6.52
C VAL A 143 -0.73 -20.10 -5.36
N MET A 144 -0.16 -18.98 -5.66
CA MET A 144 0.92 -18.23 -5.01
C MET A 144 0.84 -17.95 -3.49
N SER A 145 -0.28 -18.05 -2.82
CA SER A 145 -0.45 -17.66 -1.43
C SER A 145 0.20 -18.62 -0.42
N LYS A 146 0.02 -19.93 -0.60
CA LYS A 146 0.56 -20.94 0.35
C LYS A 146 2.07 -21.09 0.25
N VAL A 147 2.62 -20.93 -0.93
CA VAL A 147 4.07 -21.03 -1.17
C VAL A 147 4.81 -19.85 -0.55
N SER A 148 4.25 -18.64 -0.66
CA SER A 148 4.84 -17.45 -0.05
C SER A 148 4.93 -17.58 1.47
N CYS A 149 3.95 -18.18 2.12
CA CYS A 149 3.95 -18.42 3.56
C CYS A 149 5.05 -19.42 3.98
N THR A 150 5.14 -20.57 3.31
CA THR A 150 6.16 -21.59 3.59
C THR A 150 7.58 -21.04 3.39
N ALA A 151 7.79 -20.32 2.30
CA ALA A 151 9.07 -19.67 2.00
C ALA A 151 9.43 -18.61 3.05
N CYS A 152 8.46 -17.81 3.48
CA CYS A 152 8.64 -16.84 4.55
C CYS A 152 9.04 -17.52 5.86
N LYS A 153 8.28 -18.53 6.32
CA LYS A 153 8.55 -19.26 7.57
C LYS A 153 9.95 -19.89 7.57
N ALA A 154 10.33 -20.53 6.47
CA ALA A 154 11.67 -21.11 6.30
C ALA A 154 12.76 -20.05 6.43
N GLY A 155 12.59 -18.93 5.77
CA GLY A 155 13.59 -17.91 5.77
C GLY A 155 13.65 -17.11 7.08
N ALA A 156 12.53 -16.75 7.69
CA ALA A 156 12.50 -16.11 9.01
C ALA A 156 13.16 -17.01 10.05
N GLY A 157 12.87 -18.33 10.00
CA GLY A 157 13.49 -19.32 10.88
C GLY A 157 15.00 -19.37 10.73
N LEU A 158 15.47 -19.32 9.49
CA LEU A 158 16.87 -19.34 9.19
C LEU A 158 17.58 -18.05 9.66
N LEU A 159 17.00 -16.87 9.42
CA LEU A 159 17.51 -15.59 9.87
C LEU A 159 17.65 -15.57 11.42
N LEU A 160 16.60 -15.96 12.12
CA LEU A 160 16.62 -16.05 13.58
C LEU A 160 17.68 -17.04 14.08
N HIS A 161 17.82 -18.22 13.43
CA HIS A 161 18.84 -19.20 13.80
C HIS A 161 20.27 -18.61 13.74
N TYR A 162 20.56 -17.83 12.74
CA TYR A 162 21.92 -17.28 12.61
C TYR A 162 22.18 -16.08 13.48
N ILE A 163 21.17 -15.26 13.69
CA ILE A 163 21.23 -14.20 14.71
C ILE A 163 21.52 -14.84 16.07
N ARG A 164 20.77 -15.90 16.44
CA ARG A 164 20.97 -16.64 17.69
C ARG A 164 22.31 -17.39 17.77
N SER A 165 22.86 -17.80 16.63
CA SER A 165 24.21 -18.42 16.56
C SER A 165 25.35 -17.39 16.55
N GLY A 166 25.06 -16.09 16.71
CA GLY A 166 26.07 -15.04 16.85
C GLY A 166 26.81 -14.66 15.57
N LYS A 167 26.21 -14.90 14.40
CA LYS A 167 26.77 -14.45 13.10
C LYS A 167 26.84 -12.93 13.04
N SER A 168 27.91 -12.41 12.44
CA SER A 168 28.04 -10.97 12.22
C SER A 168 26.96 -10.47 11.24
N GLU A 169 26.54 -9.22 11.39
CA GLU A 169 25.62 -8.58 10.46
C GLU A 169 26.17 -8.62 9.03
N THR A 170 27.47 -8.37 8.87
CA THR A 170 28.14 -8.42 7.58
C THR A 170 28.06 -9.80 6.91
N ASP A 171 28.31 -10.89 7.68
CA ASP A 171 28.17 -12.25 7.15
C ASP A 171 26.73 -12.58 6.77
N ILE A 172 25.82 -12.05 7.54
CA ILE A 172 24.40 -12.13 7.27
C ILE A 172 24.09 -11.48 5.91
N LEU A 173 24.44 -10.23 5.72
CA LEU A 173 24.15 -9.46 4.51
C LEU A 173 24.85 -10.05 3.26
N LYS A 174 26.10 -10.51 3.40
CA LYS A 174 26.81 -11.24 2.33
C LYS A 174 26.00 -12.45 1.85
N THR A 175 25.50 -13.22 2.79
CA THR A 175 24.76 -14.43 2.47
C THR A 175 23.44 -14.14 1.78
N VAL A 176 22.71 -13.06 2.17
CA VAL A 176 21.47 -12.63 1.50
C VAL A 176 21.73 -12.30 0.06
N TYR A 177 22.69 -11.42 -0.14
CA TYR A 177 23.04 -10.98 -1.48
C TYR A 177 23.40 -12.19 -2.37
N HIS A 178 24.25 -13.09 -1.83
CA HIS A 178 24.64 -14.31 -2.51
C HIS A 178 23.43 -15.19 -2.91
N PHE A 179 22.48 -15.37 -1.99
CA PHE A 179 21.24 -16.11 -2.29
C PHE A 179 20.41 -15.42 -3.36
N CYS A 180 20.19 -14.12 -3.23
CA CYS A 180 19.41 -13.34 -4.16
C CYS A 180 19.94 -13.49 -5.61
N VAL A 181 21.25 -13.39 -5.78
CA VAL A 181 21.90 -13.48 -7.09
C VAL A 181 21.92 -14.93 -7.60
N THR A 182 22.31 -15.90 -6.76
CA THR A 182 22.46 -17.31 -7.16
C THR A 182 21.13 -17.95 -7.53
N LEU A 183 20.08 -17.67 -6.77
CA LEU A 183 18.72 -18.14 -7.06
C LEU A 183 18.03 -17.31 -8.16
N LYS A 184 18.72 -16.31 -8.71
CA LYS A 184 18.20 -15.41 -9.75
C LYS A 184 16.86 -14.76 -9.35
N LEU A 185 16.70 -14.45 -8.05
CA LEU A 185 15.50 -13.80 -7.57
C LEU A 185 15.33 -12.42 -8.21
N GLN A 186 16.46 -11.70 -8.35
CA GLN A 186 16.55 -10.45 -9.09
C GLN A 186 17.94 -10.29 -9.74
N THR A 187 18.09 -9.19 -10.49
CA THR A 187 19.39 -8.79 -11.02
C THR A 187 20.35 -8.46 -9.87
N PRO A 188 21.67 -8.64 -10.04
CA PRO A 188 22.65 -8.30 -9.00
C PRO A 188 22.49 -6.87 -8.47
N ARG A 189 22.20 -5.91 -9.33
CA ARG A 189 21.97 -4.51 -8.98
C ARG A 189 20.77 -4.33 -8.02
N VAL A 190 19.66 -4.99 -8.30
CA VAL A 190 18.47 -4.95 -7.46
C VAL A 190 18.73 -5.66 -6.14
N CYS A 191 19.37 -6.83 -6.16
CA CYS A 191 19.77 -7.55 -4.95
C CYS A 191 20.67 -6.71 -4.03
N GLU A 192 21.68 -6.05 -4.61
CA GLU A 192 22.58 -5.15 -3.89
C GLU A 192 21.81 -4.01 -3.23
N GLY A 193 20.98 -3.33 -4.01
CA GLY A 193 20.20 -2.20 -3.53
C GLY A 193 19.26 -2.55 -2.36
N ILE A 194 18.54 -3.67 -2.48
CA ILE A 194 17.65 -4.15 -1.41
C ILE A 194 18.44 -4.48 -0.14
N VAL A 195 19.52 -5.25 -0.27
CA VAL A 195 20.34 -5.64 0.88
C VAL A 195 20.95 -4.41 1.56
N ARG A 196 21.41 -3.44 0.78
CA ARG A 196 21.97 -2.19 1.29
C ARG A 196 20.96 -1.33 2.04
N LEU A 197 19.73 -1.19 1.51
CA LEU A 197 18.72 -0.28 2.09
C LEU A 197 17.98 -0.89 3.27
N PHE A 198 17.69 -2.19 3.21
CA PHE A 198 16.82 -2.84 4.19
C PHE A 198 17.56 -3.78 5.14
N GLY A 199 18.71 -4.31 4.75
CA GLY A 199 19.35 -5.41 5.46
C GLY A 199 19.73 -5.10 6.90
N GLY A 200 20.33 -3.95 7.16
CA GLY A 200 20.73 -3.54 8.52
C GLY A 200 19.53 -3.42 9.44
N GLU A 201 18.44 -2.83 8.98
CA GLU A 201 17.23 -2.67 9.75
C GLU A 201 16.55 -4.01 10.04
N VAL A 202 16.38 -4.86 9.01
CA VAL A 202 15.81 -6.20 9.20
C VAL A 202 16.59 -6.98 10.25
N VAL A 203 17.93 -6.97 10.15
CA VAL A 203 18.78 -7.63 11.16
C VAL A 203 18.62 -7.01 12.55
N TYR A 204 18.50 -5.68 12.63
CA TYR A 204 18.26 -4.98 13.91
C TYR A 204 16.94 -5.40 14.56
N VAL A 205 15.85 -5.40 13.79
CA VAL A 205 14.51 -5.79 14.25
C VAL A 205 14.50 -7.27 14.65
N MET A 206 15.04 -8.14 13.80
CA MET A 206 15.07 -9.59 14.04
C MET A 206 15.94 -10.00 15.23
N LYS A 207 16.90 -9.17 15.63
CA LYS A 207 17.67 -9.36 16.88
C LYS A 207 16.85 -9.05 18.13
N ARG A 208 15.81 -8.26 18.02
CA ARG A 208 15.04 -7.71 19.15
C ARG A 208 13.62 -8.25 19.25
N THR A 209 13.06 -8.71 18.14
CA THR A 209 11.72 -9.30 18.17
C THR A 209 11.69 -10.58 19.00
N THR A 210 10.60 -10.77 19.73
CA THR A 210 10.30 -12.01 20.45
C THR A 210 9.53 -13.01 19.60
N LEU A 211 9.09 -12.58 18.42
CA LEU A 211 8.25 -13.36 17.51
C LEU A 211 9.01 -14.53 16.89
N GLY A 212 8.32 -15.64 16.71
CA GLY A 212 8.78 -16.80 15.95
C GLY A 212 8.56 -16.63 14.44
N PRO A 213 9.09 -17.56 13.61
CA PRO A 213 8.93 -17.49 12.16
C PRO A 213 7.48 -17.49 11.70
N GLU A 214 6.61 -18.20 12.38
CA GLU A 214 5.19 -18.29 12.04
C GLU A 214 4.47 -16.98 12.29
N GLU A 215 4.71 -16.38 13.45
CA GLU A 215 4.14 -15.09 13.85
C GLU A 215 4.63 -13.97 12.93
N ILE A 216 5.94 -13.92 12.63
CA ILE A 216 6.52 -12.94 11.70
C ILE A 216 5.87 -13.05 10.33
N CYS A 217 5.68 -14.27 9.83
CA CYS A 217 5.13 -14.47 8.49
C CYS A 217 3.62 -14.24 8.43
N SER A 218 2.89 -14.59 9.48
CA SER A 218 1.48 -14.20 9.64
C SER A 218 1.32 -12.67 9.63
N PHE A 219 2.20 -11.97 10.35
CA PHE A 219 2.19 -10.52 10.43
C PHE A 219 2.49 -9.85 9.07
N ILE A 220 3.54 -10.30 8.34
CA ILE A 220 4.00 -9.66 7.11
C ILE A 220 3.14 -10.01 5.88
N ILE A 221 2.64 -11.27 5.82
CA ILE A 221 1.91 -11.78 4.66
C ILE A 221 0.40 -11.68 4.85
N GLY A 222 -0.07 -11.63 6.09
CA GLY A 222 -1.49 -11.58 6.40
C GLY A 222 -2.20 -12.89 6.06
N ASP A 223 -3.39 -12.82 5.44
CA ASP A 223 -4.32 -13.95 5.20
C ASP A 223 -3.75 -15.13 4.40
N ALA A 224 -2.66 -14.91 3.67
CA ALA A 224 -1.98 -15.97 2.93
C ALA A 224 -1.13 -16.89 3.84
N CYS A 225 -0.88 -16.49 5.09
CA CYS A 225 -0.31 -17.31 6.16
C CYS A 225 -1.36 -17.59 7.23
N ASP A 226 -1.22 -18.75 7.90
CA ASP A 226 -2.13 -19.11 8.98
C ASP A 226 -2.17 -18.00 10.03
N GLU A 227 -3.36 -17.71 10.52
CA GLU A 227 -3.54 -16.74 11.59
C GLU A 227 -2.92 -17.29 12.88
N VAL A 228 -1.99 -16.53 13.44
CA VAL A 228 -1.34 -16.87 14.70
C VAL A 228 -1.70 -15.79 15.70
N ASP A 229 -2.45 -16.16 16.72
CA ASP A 229 -2.77 -15.27 17.84
C ASP A 229 -1.48 -14.87 18.58
N ASN A 230 -1.19 -13.58 18.60
CA ASN A 230 -0.09 -13.04 19.37
C ASN A 230 -0.56 -11.97 20.36
N PRO A 231 -0.69 -12.30 21.64
CA PRO A 231 -1.16 -11.34 22.64
C PRO A 231 -0.34 -10.05 22.74
N THR A 232 0.93 -10.08 22.33
CA THR A 232 1.82 -8.91 22.37
C THR A 232 1.43 -7.85 21.33
N HIS A 233 0.76 -8.29 20.25
CA HIS A 233 0.29 -7.41 19.17
C HIS A 233 -1.22 -7.18 19.21
N GLU A 234 -1.93 -7.68 20.24
CA GLU A 234 -3.34 -7.41 20.45
C GLU A 234 -3.54 -6.18 21.34
N TRP A 235 -4.26 -5.19 20.81
CA TRP A 235 -4.56 -3.95 21.53
C TRP A 235 -5.88 -3.34 21.02
N GLN A 236 -6.43 -2.44 21.81
CA GLN A 236 -7.65 -1.71 21.50
C GLN A 236 -7.47 -0.23 21.84
N VAL A 237 -8.07 0.63 21.02
CA VAL A 237 -8.20 2.06 21.31
C VAL A 237 -9.18 2.30 22.45
N VAL A 238 -9.00 3.43 23.14
CA VAL A 238 -9.90 3.82 24.24
C VAL A 238 -10.78 4.98 23.78
N PHE A 239 -12.08 4.74 23.79
CA PHE A 239 -13.06 5.78 23.50
C PHE A 239 -13.36 6.64 24.75
N PRO A 240 -13.63 7.95 24.58
CA PRO A 240 -14.17 8.77 25.66
C PRO A 240 -15.50 8.19 26.17
N PRO A 241 -15.83 8.36 27.45
CA PRO A 241 -17.09 7.89 28.04
C PRO A 241 -18.30 8.76 27.59
N VAL A 242 -18.41 8.97 26.31
CA VAL A 242 -19.49 9.71 25.66
C VAL A 242 -20.30 8.71 24.81
N PRO A 243 -21.62 8.60 25.02
CA PRO A 243 -22.40 7.66 24.23
C PRO A 243 -22.42 8.04 22.75
N LYS A 244 -22.49 7.03 21.88
CA LYS A 244 -22.70 7.23 20.45
C LYS A 244 -24.03 7.99 20.26
N PRO A 245 -24.07 9.04 19.42
CA PRO A 245 -25.32 9.72 19.11
C PRO A 245 -26.39 8.77 18.56
N ALA A 246 -27.67 9.09 18.80
CA ALA A 246 -28.75 8.33 18.18
C ALA A 246 -28.59 8.36 16.66
N LEU A 247 -28.73 7.20 16.04
CA LEU A 247 -28.61 7.05 14.59
C LEU A 247 -29.69 7.88 13.89
N VAL A 248 -29.24 8.72 12.96
CA VAL A 248 -30.09 9.40 11.98
C VAL A 248 -29.68 8.89 10.62
N GLU A 249 -30.58 8.17 9.95
CA GLU A 249 -30.30 7.68 8.61
C GLU A 249 -29.92 8.82 7.66
N PRO A 250 -28.80 8.74 6.95
CA PRO A 250 -28.37 9.79 6.05
C PRO A 250 -29.35 9.91 4.88
N VAL A 251 -29.76 11.14 4.60
CA VAL A 251 -30.66 11.46 3.47
C VAL A 251 -29.83 12.08 2.35
N ALA A 252 -30.05 11.63 1.13
CA ALA A 252 -29.38 12.19 -0.03
C ALA A 252 -29.69 13.68 -0.17
N PRO A 253 -28.70 14.54 -0.47
CA PRO A 253 -28.92 15.94 -0.74
C PRO A 253 -29.90 16.15 -1.89
N LYS A 254 -30.72 17.22 -1.82
CA LYS A 254 -31.69 17.58 -2.86
C LYS A 254 -30.95 17.95 -4.14
N GLU A 255 -31.58 17.72 -5.28
CA GLU A 255 -31.07 18.20 -6.56
C GLU A 255 -30.95 19.73 -6.59
N GLY A 256 -29.85 20.23 -7.19
CA GLY A 256 -29.63 21.67 -7.33
C GLY A 256 -29.05 22.38 -6.10
N VAL A 257 -28.68 21.65 -5.02
CA VAL A 257 -27.95 22.27 -3.91
C VAL A 257 -26.53 22.69 -4.35
N ALA A 258 -25.95 23.65 -3.63
CA ALA A 258 -24.54 24.01 -3.83
C ALA A 258 -23.63 22.80 -3.63
N THR A 259 -22.64 22.63 -4.49
CA THR A 259 -21.69 21.52 -4.45
C THR A 259 -20.27 22.04 -4.39
N PHE A 260 -19.37 21.31 -3.71
CA PHE A 260 -17.93 21.44 -3.93
C PHE A 260 -17.48 20.50 -5.03
N LYS A 261 -16.64 21.00 -5.91
CA LYS A 261 -15.96 20.23 -6.93
C LYS A 261 -14.54 19.93 -6.46
N VAL A 262 -14.24 18.68 -6.21
CA VAL A 262 -13.01 18.25 -5.55
C VAL A 262 -12.19 17.35 -6.49
N LEU A 263 -10.96 17.74 -6.75
CA LEU A 263 -10.01 16.91 -7.46
C LEU A 263 -9.33 15.93 -6.50
N HIS A 264 -9.23 14.66 -6.90
CA HIS A 264 -8.46 13.64 -6.20
C HIS A 264 -7.35 13.11 -7.11
N LEU A 265 -6.11 13.28 -6.66
CA LEU A 265 -4.90 12.75 -7.26
C LEU A 265 -4.27 11.74 -6.31
N SER A 266 -3.83 10.61 -6.84
CA SER A 266 -3.16 9.54 -6.08
C SER A 266 -2.14 8.81 -6.94
N ASP A 267 -1.15 8.21 -6.29
CA ASP A 267 -0.24 7.24 -6.90
C ASP A 267 0.35 7.76 -8.21
N THR A 268 0.99 8.92 -8.12
CA THR A 268 1.58 9.58 -9.30
C THR A 268 2.80 8.82 -9.78
N HIS A 269 3.61 8.28 -8.86
CA HIS A 269 4.85 7.56 -9.12
C HIS A 269 5.65 8.22 -10.24
N PHE A 270 5.97 9.49 -10.03
CA PHE A 270 6.75 10.26 -10.99
C PHE A 270 8.16 9.70 -11.10
N ASP A 271 8.51 9.26 -12.31
CA ASP A 271 9.85 8.76 -12.61
C ASP A 271 10.68 9.82 -13.37
N PRO A 272 11.60 10.52 -12.69
CA PRO A 272 12.47 11.50 -13.34
C PRO A 272 13.48 10.86 -14.32
N TYR A 273 13.68 9.55 -14.23
CA TYR A 273 14.62 8.79 -15.07
C TYR A 273 13.95 8.01 -16.20
N TYR A 274 12.64 8.18 -16.37
CA TYR A 274 11.94 7.57 -17.49
C TYR A 274 12.52 8.04 -18.83
N GLU A 275 12.84 7.09 -19.70
CA GLU A 275 13.42 7.38 -21.01
C GLU A 275 12.63 6.70 -22.12
N GLU A 276 12.09 7.52 -23.03
CA GLU A 276 11.38 7.06 -24.24
C GLU A 276 12.29 6.16 -25.09
N GLY A 277 11.78 5.02 -25.55
CA GLY A 277 12.53 4.07 -26.39
C GLY A 277 13.48 3.14 -25.62
N SER A 278 13.66 3.32 -24.32
CA SER A 278 14.40 2.41 -23.46
C SER A 278 13.67 1.05 -23.30
N ASN A 279 14.30 0.12 -22.59
CA ASN A 279 13.74 -1.23 -22.42
C ASN A 279 12.59 -1.27 -21.41
N ALA A 280 11.38 -1.49 -21.90
CA ALA A 280 10.18 -1.67 -21.07
C ALA A 280 9.92 -3.14 -20.68
N GLU A 281 10.65 -4.10 -21.26
CA GLU A 281 10.60 -5.53 -20.93
C GLU A 281 11.84 -6.00 -20.15
N CYS A 282 12.36 -5.15 -19.28
CA CYS A 282 13.49 -5.50 -18.44
C CYS A 282 13.10 -6.56 -17.39
N LYS A 283 14.08 -7.19 -16.75
CA LYS A 283 13.85 -8.21 -15.71
C LYS A 283 13.81 -7.65 -14.30
N GLU A 284 13.77 -6.32 -14.17
CA GLU A 284 13.73 -5.64 -12.88
C GLU A 284 12.30 -5.24 -12.49
N PRO A 285 12.04 -4.90 -11.24
CA PRO A 285 10.72 -4.47 -10.80
C PRO A 285 10.26 -3.16 -11.43
N LEU A 286 11.19 -2.26 -11.83
CA LEU A 286 10.91 -1.06 -12.60
C LEU A 286 11.79 -1.02 -13.85
N CYS A 287 11.17 -0.75 -14.99
CA CYS A 287 11.78 -0.65 -16.32
C CYS A 287 11.70 0.78 -16.87
N CYS A 288 11.87 0.93 -18.17
CA CYS A 288 11.73 2.20 -18.89
C CYS A 288 12.80 3.26 -18.56
N ARG A 289 13.99 2.84 -18.14
CA ARG A 289 15.13 3.72 -17.83
C ARG A 289 16.37 3.33 -18.66
N LEU A 290 17.26 4.26 -18.93
CA LEU A 290 18.54 3.97 -19.61
C LEU A 290 19.33 2.85 -18.94
N THR A 291 19.28 2.77 -17.62
CA THR A 291 19.94 1.75 -16.80
C THR A 291 19.42 0.33 -17.02
N ASN A 292 18.26 0.15 -17.65
CA ASN A 292 17.69 -1.16 -17.99
C ASN A 292 18.23 -1.70 -19.34
N GLY A 293 19.15 -0.98 -19.97
CA GLY A 293 19.73 -1.33 -21.27
C GLY A 293 18.81 -1.04 -22.46
N PRO A 294 19.26 -1.33 -23.68
CA PRO A 294 18.48 -1.09 -24.89
C PRO A 294 17.33 -2.10 -25.03
N ALA A 295 16.22 -1.67 -25.63
CA ALA A 295 15.13 -2.56 -25.99
C ALA A 295 15.61 -3.57 -27.08
N LEU A 296 15.35 -4.84 -26.85
CA LEU A 296 15.78 -5.91 -27.77
C LEU A 296 14.93 -5.98 -29.04
N THR A 297 13.69 -5.50 -28.97
CA THR A 297 12.74 -5.45 -30.10
C THR A 297 12.07 -4.09 -30.17
N PRO A 298 11.54 -3.68 -31.31
CA PRO A 298 10.75 -2.43 -31.40
C PRO A 298 9.54 -2.42 -30.44
N SER A 299 8.90 -3.57 -30.22
CA SER A 299 7.77 -3.71 -29.31
C SER A 299 8.13 -3.61 -27.82
N ALA A 300 9.40 -3.83 -27.48
CA ALA A 300 9.92 -3.71 -26.11
C ALA A 300 10.32 -2.28 -25.75
N ARG A 301 10.20 -1.32 -26.66
CA ARG A 301 10.54 0.08 -26.43
C ARG A 301 9.50 0.76 -25.54
N ALA A 302 9.97 1.54 -24.59
CA ALA A 302 9.14 2.40 -23.76
C ALA A 302 8.45 3.47 -24.60
N GLY A 303 7.15 3.66 -24.38
CA GLY A 303 6.36 4.69 -25.07
C GLY A 303 6.72 6.10 -24.63
N ARG A 304 6.33 7.09 -25.41
CA ARG A 304 6.59 8.51 -25.13
C ARG A 304 5.81 9.03 -23.91
N TRP A 305 4.56 8.60 -23.77
CA TRP A 305 3.63 9.09 -22.74
C TRP A 305 3.51 8.15 -21.53
N GLY A 306 4.31 7.08 -21.48
CA GLY A 306 4.28 6.03 -20.49
C GLY A 306 4.19 4.65 -21.13
N ASP A 307 4.16 3.61 -20.31
CA ASP A 307 4.08 2.22 -20.77
C ASP A 307 3.22 1.38 -19.83
N TYR A 308 2.43 0.45 -20.36
CA TYR A 308 1.56 -0.44 -19.54
C TYR A 308 2.33 -1.46 -18.71
N ARG A 309 3.58 -1.74 -19.07
CA ARG A 309 4.43 -2.70 -18.38
C ARG A 309 4.92 -2.11 -17.04
N LYS A 310 5.99 -2.64 -16.50
CA LYS A 310 6.56 -2.19 -15.22
C LYS A 310 7.27 -0.85 -15.35
N CYS A 311 6.54 0.19 -15.68
CA CYS A 311 7.06 1.54 -15.92
C CYS A 311 6.18 2.58 -15.25
N ASP A 312 6.82 3.52 -14.59
CA ASP A 312 6.16 4.63 -13.91
C ASP A 312 5.93 5.83 -14.83
N THR A 313 5.40 6.91 -14.26
CA THR A 313 4.90 8.05 -15.02
C THR A 313 6.03 8.99 -15.46
N PRO A 314 6.23 9.23 -16.77
CA PRO A 314 7.17 10.23 -17.21
C PRO A 314 6.66 11.66 -16.93
N LYS A 315 7.59 12.60 -16.70
CA LYS A 315 7.29 14.00 -16.38
C LYS A 315 6.29 14.64 -17.36
N ARG A 316 6.44 14.37 -18.65
CA ARG A 316 5.57 14.95 -19.70
C ARG A 316 4.10 14.56 -19.52
N THR A 317 3.82 13.38 -19.03
CA THR A 317 2.45 12.90 -18.78
C THR A 317 1.86 13.57 -17.55
N VAL A 318 2.65 13.72 -16.48
CA VAL A 318 2.24 14.49 -15.30
C VAL A 318 1.94 15.95 -15.69
N ASP A 319 2.87 16.62 -16.36
CA ASP A 319 2.70 18.02 -16.79
C ASP A 319 1.48 18.19 -17.70
N HIS A 320 1.27 17.27 -18.66
CA HIS A 320 0.11 17.32 -19.55
C HIS A 320 -1.21 17.09 -18.80
N MET A 321 -1.24 16.14 -17.84
CA MET A 321 -2.40 15.89 -17.00
C MET A 321 -2.78 17.15 -16.21
N LEU A 322 -1.82 17.75 -15.51
CA LEU A 322 -2.06 18.94 -14.68
C LEU A 322 -2.52 20.12 -15.52
N GLN A 323 -1.94 20.31 -16.72
CA GLN A 323 -2.40 21.32 -17.68
C GLN A 323 -3.83 21.05 -18.15
N HIS A 324 -4.17 19.79 -18.47
CA HIS A 324 -5.53 19.41 -18.85
C HIS A 324 -6.52 19.69 -17.71
N ILE A 325 -6.21 19.27 -16.48
CA ILE A 325 -7.07 19.45 -15.31
C ILE A 325 -7.32 20.94 -15.07
N SER A 326 -6.26 21.74 -15.02
CA SER A 326 -6.37 23.19 -14.76
C SER A 326 -7.18 23.95 -15.79
N THR A 327 -7.24 23.46 -17.03
CA THR A 327 -8.06 24.03 -18.11
C THR A 327 -9.49 23.52 -18.15
N THR A 328 -9.67 22.22 -17.90
CA THR A 328 -10.99 21.55 -17.98
C THR A 328 -11.81 21.75 -16.72
N HIS A 329 -11.14 21.87 -15.56
CA HIS A 329 -11.75 22.02 -14.24
C HIS A 329 -11.21 23.26 -13.51
N PRO A 330 -11.38 24.48 -14.06
CA PRO A 330 -10.86 25.70 -13.43
C PRO A 330 -11.61 26.07 -12.15
N ASP A 331 -12.72 25.41 -11.88
CA ASP A 331 -13.67 25.63 -10.80
C ASP A 331 -13.51 24.59 -9.65
N VAL A 332 -12.34 23.94 -9.54
CA VAL A 332 -12.04 23.05 -8.41
C VAL A 332 -11.91 23.86 -7.12
N ASP A 333 -12.68 23.49 -6.10
CA ASP A 333 -12.70 24.15 -4.79
C ASP A 333 -11.49 23.77 -3.93
N TYR A 334 -11.07 22.50 -3.94
CA TYR A 334 -9.87 22.00 -3.27
C TYR A 334 -9.42 20.67 -3.85
N ILE A 335 -8.21 20.25 -3.48
CA ILE A 335 -7.56 19.05 -3.98
C ILE A 335 -7.25 18.11 -2.83
N LEU A 336 -7.62 16.84 -2.96
CA LEU A 336 -7.16 15.73 -2.14
C LEU A 336 -5.98 15.05 -2.87
N TRP A 337 -4.89 14.85 -2.16
CA TRP A 337 -3.68 14.26 -2.73
C TRP A 337 -3.19 13.13 -1.81
N THR A 338 -3.49 11.90 -2.18
CA THR A 338 -3.36 10.75 -1.28
C THR A 338 -2.03 10.00 -1.36
N GLY A 339 -0.96 10.68 -1.85
CA GLY A 339 0.41 10.20 -1.71
C GLY A 339 0.91 9.36 -2.86
N ASP A 340 2.03 8.69 -2.63
CA ASP A 340 2.84 7.87 -3.54
C ASP A 340 3.33 8.64 -4.77
N LEU A 341 4.26 9.58 -4.50
CA LEU A 341 4.87 10.41 -5.52
C LEU A 341 6.12 9.79 -6.14
N PRO A 342 7.06 9.17 -5.36
CA PRO A 342 8.27 8.58 -5.92
C PRO A 342 7.99 7.30 -6.68
N ALA A 343 8.89 7.01 -7.64
CA ALA A 343 8.84 5.83 -8.48
C ALA A 343 9.05 4.51 -7.69
N HIS A 344 8.73 3.36 -8.32
CA HIS A 344 8.82 2.03 -7.73
C HIS A 344 10.24 1.44 -7.64
N ASP A 345 11.31 2.20 -7.86
CA ASP A 345 12.69 1.72 -7.73
C ASP A 345 13.21 1.68 -6.29
N VAL A 346 12.42 1.11 -5.41
CA VAL A 346 12.61 1.05 -3.96
C VAL A 346 13.97 0.52 -3.48
N TRP A 347 14.72 -0.15 -4.36
CA TRP A 347 16.09 -0.63 -4.09
C TRP A 347 17.17 0.42 -4.36
N ASN A 348 16.83 1.53 -5.00
CA ASN A 348 17.81 2.54 -5.45
C ASN A 348 17.51 3.95 -4.94
N GLN A 349 16.48 4.12 -4.13
CA GLN A 349 16.06 5.43 -3.62
C GLN A 349 16.98 5.96 -2.54
N THR A 350 17.10 7.29 -2.48
CA THR A 350 17.70 8.03 -1.39
C THR A 350 16.67 9.00 -0.80
N ARG A 351 16.91 9.42 0.45
CA ARG A 351 16.07 10.41 1.11
C ARG A 351 16.06 11.74 0.38
N GLU A 352 17.23 12.16 -0.08
CA GLU A 352 17.45 13.41 -0.80
C GLU A 352 16.68 13.41 -2.12
N GLU A 353 16.69 12.28 -2.82
CA GLU A 353 15.94 12.09 -4.06
C GLU A 353 14.43 12.14 -3.84
N ASN A 354 13.90 11.43 -2.84
CA ASN A 354 12.47 11.48 -2.50
C ASN A 354 12.03 12.90 -2.10
N LEU A 355 12.86 13.64 -1.34
CA LEU A 355 12.59 15.04 -1.02
C LEU A 355 12.65 15.95 -2.24
N MET A 356 13.54 15.68 -3.21
CA MET A 356 13.62 16.42 -4.47
C MET A 356 12.34 16.18 -5.30
N ILE A 357 11.91 14.93 -5.43
CA ILE A 357 10.66 14.57 -6.13
C ILE A 357 9.46 15.26 -5.47
N LEU A 358 9.35 15.19 -4.14
CA LEU A 358 8.29 15.89 -3.42
C LEU A 358 8.32 17.40 -3.69
N LYS A 359 9.49 18.03 -3.66
CA LYS A 359 9.64 19.47 -3.92
C LYS A 359 9.24 19.81 -5.36
N GLU A 360 9.63 19.01 -6.34
CA GLU A 360 9.29 19.22 -7.74
C GLU A 360 7.80 19.08 -7.98
N THR A 361 7.18 18.04 -7.43
CA THR A 361 5.73 17.81 -7.56
C THR A 361 4.92 18.91 -6.86
N VAL A 362 5.35 19.34 -5.68
CA VAL A 362 4.75 20.49 -4.98
C VAL A 362 4.85 21.76 -5.84
N ALA A 363 5.99 22.01 -6.48
CA ALA A 363 6.15 23.17 -7.38
C ALA A 363 5.22 23.07 -8.62
N GLN A 364 5.02 21.89 -9.18
CA GLN A 364 4.04 21.65 -10.24
C GLN A 364 2.62 21.96 -9.76
N MET A 365 2.21 21.46 -8.60
CA MET A 365 0.88 21.72 -8.06
C MET A 365 0.63 23.21 -7.81
N VAL A 366 1.59 23.94 -7.27
CA VAL A 366 1.49 25.40 -7.09
C VAL A 366 1.37 26.14 -8.44
N LYS A 367 2.11 25.68 -9.44
CA LYS A 367 2.08 26.27 -10.79
C LYS A 367 0.73 26.11 -11.46
N PHE A 368 0.15 24.91 -11.43
CA PHE A 368 -1.08 24.60 -12.16
C PHE A 368 -2.35 24.94 -11.38
N PHE A 369 -2.28 24.99 -10.03
CA PHE A 369 -3.42 25.26 -9.14
C PHE A 369 -3.12 26.41 -8.17
N PRO A 370 -2.82 27.61 -8.67
CA PRO A 370 -2.48 28.74 -7.82
C PRO A 370 -3.67 29.12 -6.91
N GLY A 371 -3.44 29.16 -5.60
CA GLY A 371 -4.47 29.55 -4.64
C GLY A 371 -5.51 28.49 -4.29
N ILE A 372 -5.49 27.32 -4.95
CA ILE A 372 -6.37 26.21 -4.59
C ILE A 372 -5.82 25.50 -3.34
N PRO A 373 -6.64 25.29 -2.28
CA PRO A 373 -6.24 24.50 -1.12
C PRO A 373 -5.94 23.04 -1.51
N ILE A 374 -4.82 22.50 -1.01
CA ILE A 374 -4.46 21.10 -1.22
C ILE A 374 -4.29 20.42 0.14
N PHE A 375 -4.93 19.26 0.30
CA PHE A 375 -4.84 18.44 1.50
C PHE A 375 -4.08 17.15 1.16
N PRO A 376 -2.76 17.08 1.45
CA PRO A 376 -1.95 15.89 1.15
C PRO A 376 -2.03 14.86 2.26
N ALA A 377 -2.11 13.59 1.91
CA ALA A 377 -1.80 12.45 2.77
C ALA A 377 -0.47 11.82 2.35
N LEU A 378 0.15 11.10 3.28
CA LEU A 378 1.42 10.46 3.07
C LEU A 378 1.24 9.05 2.51
N GLY A 379 1.89 8.75 1.38
CA GLY A 379 1.99 7.41 0.85
C GLY A 379 3.15 6.61 1.46
N ASN A 380 3.25 5.36 1.08
CA ASN A 380 4.32 4.49 1.57
C ASN A 380 5.64 4.71 0.82
N HIS A 381 5.60 5.21 -0.41
CA HIS A 381 6.78 5.51 -1.23
C HIS A 381 7.46 6.84 -0.87
N GLU A 382 6.83 7.76 -0.16
CA GLU A 382 7.49 8.96 0.35
C GLU A 382 8.60 8.65 1.33
N ALA A 383 8.55 7.50 2.01
CA ALA A 383 9.58 7.05 2.93
C ALA A 383 10.77 6.42 2.21
N THR A 384 11.98 6.61 2.76
CA THR A 384 13.19 5.91 2.31
C THR A 384 13.94 5.35 3.52
N PRO A 385 14.06 4.02 3.65
CA PRO A 385 13.44 2.98 2.81
C PRO A 385 11.91 3.04 2.81
N VAL A 386 11.30 2.53 1.73
CA VAL A 386 9.83 2.49 1.56
C VAL A 386 9.11 1.83 2.74
N ASN A 387 7.87 2.20 3.01
CA ASN A 387 7.03 1.72 4.10
C ASN A 387 7.50 2.12 5.52
N ARG A 388 8.26 3.20 5.65
CA ARG A 388 8.84 3.64 6.94
C ARG A 388 8.11 4.84 7.53
N TYR A 389 8.56 5.19 8.74
CA TYR A 389 8.19 6.45 9.37
C TYR A 389 8.90 7.61 8.67
N VAL A 390 8.15 8.68 8.45
CA VAL A 390 8.58 9.77 7.60
C VAL A 390 9.31 10.86 8.35
N ASN A 391 10.06 11.62 7.59
CA ASN A 391 11.01 12.63 7.97
C ASN A 391 10.39 14.02 8.16
N CYS A 392 11.01 14.83 9.02
CA CYS A 392 10.66 16.23 9.32
C CYS A 392 10.61 17.18 8.10
N GLY A 393 11.16 16.77 6.93
CA GLY A 393 11.19 17.58 5.71
C GLY A 393 9.83 17.83 5.05
N ILE A 394 8.86 16.94 5.25
CA ILE A 394 7.54 17.01 4.59
C ILE A 394 6.76 18.26 4.97
N TYR A 395 6.74 18.65 6.25
CA TYR A 395 6.04 19.85 6.69
C TYR A 395 6.53 21.10 5.95
N ASN A 396 7.82 21.19 5.64
CA ASN A 396 8.38 22.33 4.94
C ASN A 396 7.82 22.50 3.51
N GLN A 397 7.40 21.40 2.89
CA GLN A 397 6.77 21.41 1.57
C GLN A 397 5.25 21.68 1.68
N TRP A 398 4.58 21.10 2.68
CA TRP A 398 3.13 21.22 2.85
C TRP A 398 2.65 22.50 3.53
N ARG A 399 3.53 23.23 4.24
CA ARG A 399 3.20 24.46 4.99
C ARG A 399 2.56 25.59 4.17
N GLN A 400 2.64 25.51 2.84
CA GLN A 400 2.01 26.49 1.96
C GLN A 400 0.50 26.29 1.85
N TRP A 401 0.01 25.11 2.14
CA TRP A 401 -1.41 24.74 2.11
C TRP A 401 -1.98 24.51 3.51
N LEU A 402 -1.13 24.08 4.43
CA LEU A 402 -1.56 23.71 5.77
C LEU A 402 -1.27 24.84 6.78
N PRO A 403 -2.21 25.11 7.70
CA PRO A 403 -2.01 26.12 8.74
C PRO A 403 -0.87 25.73 9.70
N ALA A 404 -0.23 26.74 10.30
CA ALA A 404 0.89 26.53 11.23
C ALA A 404 0.51 25.68 12.45
N SER A 405 -0.75 25.66 12.85
CA SER A 405 -1.27 24.86 13.97
C SER A 405 -1.03 23.37 13.84
N VAL A 406 -1.01 22.82 12.61
CA VAL A 406 -0.79 21.38 12.37
C VAL A 406 0.69 20.99 12.34
N SER A 407 1.60 21.95 12.45
CA SER A 407 3.05 21.71 12.38
C SER A 407 3.53 20.60 13.33
N ARG A 408 2.96 20.58 14.55
CA ARG A 408 3.34 19.62 15.58
C ARG A 408 2.99 18.18 15.18
N THR A 409 1.77 17.95 14.72
CA THR A 409 1.28 16.61 14.35
C THR A 409 1.92 16.11 13.05
N VAL A 410 2.10 16.99 12.05
CA VAL A 410 2.81 16.62 10.81
C VAL A 410 4.27 16.27 11.09
N ARG A 411 4.97 17.01 11.96
CA ARG A 411 6.35 16.68 12.34
C ARG A 411 6.46 15.43 13.22
N ARG A 412 5.43 15.15 14.01
CA ARG A 412 5.37 13.97 14.89
C ARG A 412 5.16 12.69 14.11
N GLY A 413 4.24 12.68 13.13
CA GLY A 413 3.84 11.44 12.50
C GLY A 413 3.19 11.61 11.13
N ALA A 414 3.30 12.79 10.50
CA ALA A 414 2.72 13.10 9.20
C ALA A 414 1.19 12.95 9.13
N PHE A 415 0.49 13.21 10.24
CA PHE A 415 -0.96 13.28 10.32
C PHE A 415 -1.42 14.66 10.79
N TYR A 416 -2.63 15.07 10.43
CA TYR A 416 -3.15 16.39 10.78
C TYR A 416 -4.67 16.48 10.66
N SER A 417 -5.23 17.54 11.24
CA SER A 417 -6.64 17.89 11.19
C SER A 417 -6.78 19.37 10.86
N VAL A 418 -7.59 19.71 9.86
CA VAL A 418 -7.81 21.09 9.40
C VAL A 418 -9.29 21.37 9.22
N LEU A 419 -9.77 22.46 9.80
CA LEU A 419 -11.08 23.01 9.51
C LEU A 419 -11.04 23.67 8.13
N VAL A 420 -11.70 23.08 7.14
CA VAL A 420 -11.75 23.57 5.76
C VAL A 420 -12.72 24.72 5.64
N ARG A 421 -13.87 24.58 6.28
CA ARG A 421 -14.95 25.57 6.35
C ARG A 421 -15.69 25.41 7.69
N PRO A 422 -16.48 26.38 8.15
CA PRO A 422 -17.35 26.18 9.30
C PRO A 422 -18.21 24.91 9.13
N GLY A 423 -18.17 24.02 10.11
CA GLY A 423 -18.88 22.76 10.10
C GLY A 423 -18.29 21.66 9.18
N PHE A 424 -17.10 21.87 8.62
CA PHE A 424 -16.45 20.88 7.74
C PHE A 424 -14.93 20.78 7.96
N ARG A 425 -14.45 19.58 8.23
CA ARG A 425 -13.06 19.26 8.58
C ARG A 425 -12.49 18.16 7.67
N VAL A 426 -11.20 18.26 7.35
CA VAL A 426 -10.41 17.18 6.77
C VAL A 426 -9.40 16.67 7.81
N ILE A 427 -9.36 15.36 7.99
CA ILE A 427 -8.38 14.67 8.84
C ILE A 427 -7.55 13.74 7.96
N SER A 428 -6.22 13.95 7.98
CA SER A 428 -5.25 13.09 7.29
C SER A 428 -4.60 12.15 8.28
N VAL A 429 -4.62 10.84 7.98
CA VAL A 429 -3.95 9.78 8.75
C VAL A 429 -2.78 9.19 7.98
N ASN A 430 -1.74 8.79 8.70
CA ASN A 430 -0.55 8.17 8.11
C ASN A 430 -0.67 6.64 8.12
N MET A 431 -1.07 6.08 7.00
CA MET A 431 -1.30 4.64 6.86
C MET A 431 -0.03 3.77 6.93
N ASN A 432 1.18 4.36 6.95
CA ASN A 432 2.42 3.61 7.19
C ASN A 432 2.47 2.98 8.60
N TYR A 433 1.62 3.46 9.51
CA TYR A 433 1.44 2.88 10.84
C TYR A 433 0.58 1.60 10.84
N CYS A 434 -0.12 1.30 9.75
CA CYS A 434 -0.77 0.01 9.57
C CYS A 434 -0.03 -0.91 8.56
N ASN A 435 0.96 -0.40 7.84
CA ASN A 435 1.61 -1.18 6.78
C ASN A 435 2.37 -2.39 7.34
N ASN A 436 1.91 -3.60 7.02
CA ASN A 436 2.49 -4.86 7.49
C ASN A 436 3.93 -5.12 6.97
N LYS A 437 4.41 -4.34 6.01
CA LYS A 437 5.79 -4.36 5.50
C LYS A 437 6.69 -3.36 6.22
N ASN A 438 6.18 -2.66 7.22
CA ASN A 438 6.96 -1.84 8.13
C ASN A 438 7.56 -2.71 9.25
N TRP A 439 8.84 -3.07 9.12
CA TRP A 439 9.54 -3.98 10.04
C TRP A 439 9.53 -3.53 11.51
N TRP A 440 9.47 -2.23 11.78
CA TRP A 440 9.42 -1.69 13.14
C TRP A 440 8.17 -2.12 13.90
N LEU A 441 7.09 -2.39 13.19
CA LEU A 441 5.85 -2.85 13.79
C LEU A 441 5.96 -4.29 14.37
N LEU A 442 6.96 -5.08 13.94
CA LEU A 442 7.29 -6.36 14.58
C LEU A 442 7.86 -6.21 15.99
N LEU A 443 8.34 -5.01 16.36
CA LEU A 443 8.78 -4.71 17.73
C LEU A 443 7.65 -4.14 18.59
N ASN A 444 6.87 -3.24 18.00
CA ASN A 444 5.72 -2.65 18.66
C ASN A 444 4.71 -2.16 17.61
N SER A 445 3.54 -2.77 17.58
CA SER A 445 2.43 -2.38 16.70
C SER A 445 1.34 -1.57 17.41
N THR A 446 1.49 -1.33 18.72
CA THR A 446 0.46 -0.67 19.55
C THR A 446 0.37 0.81 19.24
N ASP A 447 -0.61 1.18 18.44
CA ASP A 447 -0.96 2.57 18.07
C ASP A 447 0.28 3.47 17.95
N PRO A 448 1.12 3.28 16.91
CA PRO A 448 2.37 4.03 16.77
C PRO A 448 2.13 5.54 16.86
N VAL A 449 2.99 6.23 17.60
CA VAL A 449 2.89 7.67 17.89
C VAL A 449 1.52 8.13 18.43
N LYS A 450 0.68 7.19 18.88
CA LYS A 450 -0.69 7.46 19.36
C LYS A 450 -1.59 8.13 18.32
N GLU A 451 -1.47 7.74 17.07
CA GLU A 451 -2.22 8.32 15.96
C GLU A 451 -3.72 8.04 16.07
N LEU A 452 -4.13 6.75 16.28
CA LEU A 452 -5.53 6.42 16.37
C LEU A 452 -6.20 7.02 17.63
N GLN A 453 -5.45 7.09 18.74
CA GLN A 453 -5.96 7.76 19.93
C GLN A 453 -6.14 9.27 19.69
N TRP A 454 -5.21 9.91 18.97
CA TRP A 454 -5.35 11.31 18.55
C TRP A 454 -6.53 11.47 17.57
N PHE A 455 -6.71 10.56 16.64
CA PHE A 455 -7.82 10.57 15.68
C PHE A 455 -9.17 10.54 16.40
N ILE A 456 -9.31 9.70 17.44
CA ILE A 456 -10.49 9.67 18.30
C ILE A 456 -10.76 11.04 18.94
N TYR A 457 -9.73 11.73 19.45
CA TYR A 457 -9.91 13.06 20.07
C TYR A 457 -10.35 14.12 19.06
N GLU A 458 -9.79 14.10 17.86
CA GLU A 458 -10.21 15.01 16.78
C GLU A 458 -11.66 14.75 16.36
N LEU A 459 -12.05 13.49 16.21
CA LEU A 459 -13.43 13.11 15.88
C LEU A 459 -14.42 13.46 17.00
N GLN A 460 -14.05 13.24 18.26
CA GLN A 460 -14.89 13.62 19.38
C GLN A 460 -15.08 15.14 19.46
N SER A 461 -14.04 15.90 19.16
CA SER A 461 -14.12 17.37 19.08
C SER A 461 -15.03 17.81 17.93
N ALA A 462 -14.88 17.18 16.76
CA ALA A 462 -15.72 17.45 15.59
C ALA A 462 -17.20 17.11 15.86
N GLU A 463 -17.47 15.95 16.46
CA GLU A 463 -18.83 15.52 16.87
C GLU A 463 -19.46 16.54 17.83
N PHE A 464 -18.72 16.99 18.82
CA PHE A 464 -19.18 17.96 19.80
C PHE A 464 -19.45 19.34 19.19
N SER A 465 -18.68 19.71 18.17
CA SER A 465 -18.84 20.98 17.43
C SER A 465 -19.87 20.88 16.30
N GLY A 466 -20.47 19.71 16.06
CA GLY A 466 -21.41 19.50 14.96
C GLY A 466 -20.74 19.54 13.57
N GLU A 467 -19.43 19.31 13.49
CA GLU A 467 -18.67 19.29 12.24
C GLU A 467 -18.81 17.94 11.53
N LYS A 468 -18.83 17.97 10.21
CA LYS A 468 -18.66 16.78 9.36
C LYS A 468 -17.21 16.61 8.98
N VAL A 469 -16.78 15.35 8.85
CA VAL A 469 -15.37 15.00 8.66
C VAL A 469 -15.20 14.18 7.39
N HIS A 470 -14.22 14.59 6.56
CA HIS A 470 -13.62 13.73 5.56
C HIS A 470 -12.29 13.21 6.06
N VAL A 471 -12.08 11.91 5.96
CA VAL A 471 -10.81 11.27 6.28
C VAL A 471 -10.04 11.03 4.98
N ILE A 472 -8.75 11.36 4.99
CA ILE A 472 -7.84 11.03 3.90
C ILE A 472 -6.66 10.21 4.42
N GLY A 473 -6.24 9.24 3.64
CA GLY A 473 -5.08 8.39 3.91
C GLY A 473 -4.53 7.85 2.59
N HIS A 474 -3.62 6.88 2.67
CA HIS A 474 -3.06 6.29 1.46
C HIS A 474 -3.48 4.82 1.28
N ILE A 475 -3.04 3.92 2.17
CA ILE A 475 -3.38 2.49 2.11
C ILE A 475 -4.83 2.31 2.60
N PRO A 476 -5.73 1.68 1.82
CA PRO A 476 -7.09 1.43 2.29
C PRO A 476 -7.12 0.54 3.53
N PRO A 477 -7.98 0.81 4.51
CA PRO A 477 -8.00 0.07 5.78
C PRO A 477 -8.33 -1.41 5.64
N GLY A 478 -9.08 -1.80 4.60
CA GLY A 478 -9.42 -3.18 4.28
C GLY A 478 -8.37 -3.90 3.46
N HIS A 479 -7.38 -3.20 2.92
CA HIS A 479 -6.34 -3.78 2.09
C HIS A 479 -5.45 -4.75 2.90
N SER A 480 -4.97 -5.81 2.25
CA SER A 480 -4.11 -6.82 2.87
C SER A 480 -2.77 -6.30 3.38
N ASP A 481 -2.35 -5.12 2.96
CA ASP A 481 -1.14 -4.44 3.42
C ASP A 481 -1.34 -3.70 4.76
N CYS A 482 -2.58 -3.54 5.23
CA CYS A 482 -2.90 -2.95 6.52
C CYS A 482 -3.03 -4.04 7.60
N LEU A 483 -2.30 -3.91 8.71
CA LEU A 483 -2.31 -4.84 9.84
C LEU A 483 -3.73 -5.03 10.41
N LYS A 484 -4.11 -6.29 10.65
CA LYS A 484 -5.44 -6.66 11.15
C LYS A 484 -5.81 -5.94 12.45
N VAL A 485 -4.91 -5.84 13.39
CA VAL A 485 -5.17 -5.17 14.69
C VAL A 485 -5.38 -3.67 14.51
N TRP A 486 -4.60 -3.00 13.66
CA TRP A 486 -4.77 -1.59 13.35
C TRP A 486 -6.09 -1.36 12.59
N SER A 487 -6.35 -2.17 11.58
CA SER A 487 -7.57 -2.12 10.76
C SER A 487 -8.82 -2.32 11.62
N ARG A 488 -8.81 -3.28 12.57
CA ARG A 488 -9.91 -3.50 13.51
C ARG A 488 -10.19 -2.26 14.36
N ASN A 489 -9.16 -1.65 14.92
CA ASN A 489 -9.31 -0.43 15.73
C ASN A 489 -9.82 0.74 14.89
N TYR A 490 -9.30 0.92 13.67
CA TYR A 490 -9.79 1.93 12.74
C TYR A 490 -11.27 1.70 12.40
N TYR A 491 -11.64 0.47 12.12
CA TYR A 491 -13.03 0.10 11.82
C TYR A 491 -13.97 0.42 12.97
N SER A 492 -13.60 0.13 14.21
CA SER A 492 -14.36 0.49 15.41
C SER A 492 -14.49 2.01 15.58
N ILE A 493 -13.45 2.78 15.20
CA ILE A 493 -13.50 4.26 15.20
C ILE A 493 -14.54 4.75 14.17
N ILE A 494 -14.50 4.21 12.95
CA ILE A 494 -15.47 4.57 11.89
C ILE A 494 -16.90 4.26 12.36
N ASN A 495 -17.13 3.11 12.95
CA ASN A 495 -18.42 2.72 13.52
C ASN A 495 -18.89 3.68 14.62
N ARG A 496 -17.99 4.05 15.55
CA ARG A 496 -18.35 4.96 16.67
C ARG A 496 -18.71 6.35 16.15
N TYR A 497 -18.04 6.84 15.12
CA TYR A 497 -18.20 8.20 14.60
C TYR A 497 -18.91 8.26 13.24
N GLU A 498 -19.74 7.26 12.90
CA GLU A 498 -20.44 7.18 11.61
C GLU A 498 -21.29 8.42 11.28
N SER A 499 -21.88 9.09 12.28
CA SER A 499 -22.66 10.32 12.09
C SER A 499 -21.79 11.56 11.81
N THR A 500 -20.51 11.49 12.11
CA THR A 500 -19.53 12.58 11.96
C THR A 500 -18.69 12.42 10.69
N ILE A 501 -18.25 11.19 10.39
CA ILE A 501 -17.46 10.88 9.19
C ILE A 501 -18.41 10.65 8.01
N THR A 502 -18.32 11.48 6.98
CA THR A 502 -19.24 11.45 5.84
C THR A 502 -18.59 10.96 4.55
N ALA A 503 -17.28 10.88 4.49
CA ALA A 503 -16.51 10.24 3.41
C ALA A 503 -15.08 9.93 3.84
N GLN A 504 -14.47 8.95 3.17
CA GLN A 504 -13.09 8.56 3.35
C GLN A 504 -12.43 8.43 1.96
N PHE A 505 -11.15 8.83 1.79
CA PHE A 505 -10.46 8.83 0.51
C PHE A 505 -9.05 8.26 0.65
N PHE A 506 -8.73 7.28 -0.23
CA PHE A 506 -7.47 6.54 -0.21
C PHE A 506 -6.91 6.36 -1.63
N GLY A 507 -5.73 5.73 -1.75
CA GLY A 507 -5.04 5.38 -2.98
C GLY A 507 -4.44 3.97 -2.91
N HIS A 508 -3.16 3.82 -3.25
CA HIS A 508 -2.31 2.63 -3.07
C HIS A 508 -2.57 1.45 -4.02
N THR A 509 -3.83 1.12 -4.27
CA THR A 509 -4.16 -0.07 -5.09
C THR A 509 -4.00 0.18 -6.59
N HIS A 510 -3.95 1.45 -6.99
CA HIS A 510 -3.91 1.95 -8.37
C HIS A 510 -5.22 1.78 -9.16
N PHE A 511 -6.16 0.99 -8.64
CA PHE A 511 -7.44 0.73 -9.30
C PHE A 511 -8.49 1.78 -8.98
N ASP A 512 -9.56 1.77 -9.75
CA ASP A 512 -10.76 2.58 -9.51
C ASP A 512 -11.75 1.73 -8.70
N GLU A 513 -11.73 1.88 -7.37
CA GLU A 513 -12.49 1.01 -6.47
C GLU A 513 -12.97 1.72 -5.20
N PHE A 514 -13.59 0.97 -4.29
CA PHE A 514 -14.10 1.44 -3.01
C PHE A 514 -14.12 0.29 -1.99
N GLU A 515 -14.24 0.61 -0.70
CA GLU A 515 -14.47 -0.34 0.38
C GLU A 515 -15.65 0.09 1.25
N LEU A 516 -16.52 -0.86 1.61
CA LEU A 516 -17.66 -0.64 2.49
C LEU A 516 -17.36 -0.99 3.94
N PHE A 517 -17.88 -0.18 4.83
CA PHE A 517 -17.86 -0.40 6.27
C PHE A 517 -19.27 -0.73 6.74
N TYR A 518 -19.40 -1.81 7.50
CA TYR A 518 -20.66 -2.26 8.06
C TYR A 518 -20.69 -2.04 9.56
N ASP A 519 -21.89 -1.95 10.13
CA ASP A 519 -22.07 -1.90 11.56
C ASP A 519 -21.49 -3.16 12.21
N GLU A 520 -20.85 -3.01 13.39
CA GLU A 520 -20.23 -4.13 14.08
C GLU A 520 -21.27 -5.13 14.65
N GLU A 521 -22.46 -4.65 15.01
CA GLU A 521 -23.56 -5.45 15.53
C GLU A 521 -24.50 -5.94 14.41
N ASP A 522 -24.86 -5.06 13.48
CA ASP A 522 -25.69 -5.38 12.31
C ASP A 522 -24.85 -5.36 11.01
N LYS A 523 -24.25 -6.49 10.66
CA LYS A 523 -23.41 -6.65 9.46
C LYS A 523 -24.18 -6.50 8.15
N GLY A 524 -25.52 -6.37 8.18
CA GLY A 524 -26.33 -6.02 7.00
C GLY A 524 -26.44 -4.53 6.75
N ARG A 525 -26.06 -3.67 7.71
CA ARG A 525 -26.15 -2.21 7.61
C ARG A 525 -24.80 -1.59 7.23
N ALA A 526 -24.70 -1.10 6.01
CA ALA A 526 -23.50 -0.34 5.57
C ALA A 526 -23.52 1.07 6.20
N VAL A 527 -22.46 1.46 6.91
CA VAL A 527 -22.35 2.69 7.70
C VAL A 527 -21.45 3.73 7.08
N SER A 528 -20.45 3.33 6.30
CA SER A 528 -19.49 4.25 5.68
C SER A 528 -18.89 3.66 4.42
N ILE A 529 -18.24 4.51 3.64
CA ILE A 529 -17.53 4.13 2.41
C ILE A 529 -16.17 4.79 2.36
N ALA A 530 -15.16 4.03 1.93
CA ALA A 530 -13.85 4.53 1.52
C ALA A 530 -13.78 4.51 -0.01
N TYR A 531 -13.55 5.67 -0.61
CA TYR A 531 -13.31 5.85 -2.03
C TYR A 531 -11.81 5.73 -2.31
N ILE A 532 -11.42 4.80 -3.18
CA ILE A 532 -10.03 4.61 -3.57
C ILE A 532 -9.83 5.25 -4.94
N GLY A 533 -8.92 6.23 -5.00
CA GLY A 533 -8.67 7.01 -6.20
C GLY A 533 -7.87 6.22 -7.25
N PRO A 534 -8.19 6.36 -8.54
CA PRO A 534 -7.41 5.75 -9.60
C PRO A 534 -6.01 6.37 -9.66
N SER A 535 -4.97 5.55 -9.89
CA SER A 535 -3.60 6.05 -10.01
C SER A 535 -3.37 6.92 -11.25
N VAL A 536 -2.42 7.86 -11.11
CA VAL A 536 -1.83 8.56 -12.25
C VAL A 536 -0.85 7.66 -12.99
N THR A 537 -0.08 6.83 -12.25
CA THR A 537 0.84 5.88 -12.88
C THR A 537 0.10 4.81 -13.70
N PRO A 538 0.64 4.45 -14.89
CA PRO A 538 0.18 3.30 -15.65
C PRO A 538 0.71 1.96 -15.09
N TYR A 539 1.55 1.97 -14.09
CA TYR A 539 2.16 0.79 -13.46
C TYR A 539 1.11 0.01 -12.66
N ASN A 540 0.81 -1.26 -12.99
CA ASN A 540 1.08 -1.89 -14.27
C ASN A 540 -0.26 -2.25 -14.94
N ASP A 541 -0.26 -2.24 -16.26
CA ASP A 541 -1.41 -2.58 -17.08
C ASP A 541 -2.60 -1.58 -17.02
N LEU A 542 -2.39 -0.35 -16.54
CA LEU A 542 -3.43 0.65 -16.31
C LEU A 542 -3.31 1.86 -17.24
N ASN A 543 -4.43 2.50 -17.53
CA ASN A 543 -4.41 3.85 -18.10
C ASN A 543 -4.16 4.88 -16.98
N PRO A 544 -3.41 5.97 -17.24
CA PRO A 544 -3.35 7.10 -16.31
C PRO A 544 -4.74 7.68 -16.04
N GLY A 545 -5.02 8.00 -14.76
CA GLY A 545 -6.34 8.49 -14.37
C GLY A 545 -6.31 9.48 -13.21
N TYR A 546 -7.43 10.19 -13.03
CA TYR A 546 -7.72 11.03 -11.87
C TYR A 546 -9.23 11.07 -11.63
N ARG A 547 -9.66 11.59 -10.47
CA ARG A 547 -11.08 11.63 -10.11
C ARG A 547 -11.55 13.03 -9.72
N ILE A 548 -12.78 13.37 -10.10
CA ILE A 548 -13.51 14.56 -9.66
C ILE A 548 -14.71 14.12 -8.83
N TYR A 549 -14.82 14.64 -7.61
CA TYR A 549 -15.97 14.45 -6.76
C TYR A 549 -16.86 15.70 -6.74
N TYR A 550 -18.15 15.48 -6.64
CA TYR A 550 -19.17 16.48 -6.32
C TYR A 550 -19.66 16.21 -4.91
N ILE A 551 -19.34 17.10 -3.98
CA ILE A 551 -19.63 16.96 -2.56
C ILE A 551 -20.69 17.97 -2.17
N ASP A 552 -21.61 17.60 -1.30
CA ASP A 552 -22.63 18.48 -0.75
C ASP A 552 -21.99 19.73 -0.11
N GLY A 553 -22.26 20.88 -0.72
CA GLY A 553 -21.54 22.14 -0.51
C GLY A 553 -22.07 22.98 0.66
N ASP A 554 -21.88 24.31 0.61
CA ASP A 554 -22.25 25.21 1.70
C ASP A 554 -23.74 25.57 1.67
N HIS A 555 -24.50 25.02 2.61
CA HIS A 555 -25.88 25.38 2.96
C HIS A 555 -26.23 24.86 4.37
N ASP A 556 -27.31 25.37 4.96
CA ASP A 556 -27.66 25.16 6.37
C ASP A 556 -27.83 23.71 6.82
N GLN A 557 -28.12 22.79 5.91
CA GLN A 557 -28.30 21.36 6.20
C GLN A 557 -27.32 20.48 5.42
N SER A 558 -26.15 21.02 5.08
CA SER A 558 -25.16 20.26 4.33
C SER A 558 -24.74 19.00 5.06
N THR A 559 -24.80 17.89 4.36
CA THR A 559 -24.37 16.58 4.85
C THR A 559 -22.88 16.34 4.61
N ARG A 560 -22.24 17.11 3.74
CA ARG A 560 -20.88 16.90 3.25
C ARG A 560 -20.64 15.51 2.64
N THR A 561 -21.70 14.81 2.24
CA THR A 561 -21.59 13.51 1.56
C THR A 561 -21.18 13.68 0.09
N VAL A 562 -20.63 12.64 -0.49
CA VAL A 562 -20.35 12.58 -1.94
C VAL A 562 -21.67 12.39 -2.68
N ILE A 563 -22.02 13.34 -3.56
CA ILE A 563 -23.23 13.32 -4.38
C ILE A 563 -23.01 12.48 -5.64
N ASP A 564 -21.87 12.68 -6.31
CA ASP A 564 -21.44 11.91 -7.48
C ASP A 564 -19.93 12.00 -7.64
N HIS A 565 -19.36 11.15 -8.45
CA HIS A 565 -17.98 11.30 -8.89
C HIS A 565 -17.77 10.89 -10.35
N GLU A 566 -16.76 11.46 -10.96
CA GLU A 566 -16.33 11.20 -12.33
C GLU A 566 -14.90 10.69 -12.35
N THR A 567 -14.66 9.59 -13.04
CA THR A 567 -13.30 9.13 -13.34
C THR A 567 -12.91 9.57 -14.74
N TRP A 568 -11.74 10.21 -14.84
CA TRP A 568 -11.14 10.69 -16.07
C TRP A 568 -9.86 9.91 -16.35
N VAL A 569 -9.66 9.52 -17.61
CA VAL A 569 -8.51 8.70 -18.02
C VAL A 569 -7.92 9.18 -19.33
N MET A 570 -6.66 8.82 -19.56
CA MET A 570 -5.99 8.97 -20.85
C MET A 570 -5.79 7.58 -21.46
N ASN A 571 -6.21 7.38 -22.72
CA ASN A 571 -5.88 6.16 -23.45
C ASN A 571 -4.39 6.16 -23.82
N LEU A 572 -3.59 5.49 -23.03
CA LEU A 572 -2.13 5.48 -23.15
C LEU A 572 -1.67 4.86 -24.50
N LYS A 573 -2.39 3.84 -25.00
CA LYS A 573 -2.08 3.24 -26.30
C LYS A 573 -2.25 4.23 -27.44
N GLU A 574 -3.34 4.97 -27.47
CA GLU A 574 -3.61 5.99 -28.49
C GLU A 574 -2.68 7.18 -28.35
N ALA A 575 -2.41 7.62 -27.11
CA ALA A 575 -1.46 8.69 -26.83
C ALA A 575 -0.07 8.38 -27.43
N ASN A 576 0.43 7.15 -27.22
CA ASN A 576 1.71 6.71 -27.79
C ASN A 576 1.65 6.51 -29.32
N LEU A 577 0.53 6.04 -29.88
CA LEU A 577 0.38 5.77 -31.31
C LEU A 577 0.34 7.06 -32.13
N TYR A 578 -0.39 8.06 -31.67
CA TYR A 578 -0.63 9.31 -32.38
C TYR A 578 0.23 10.47 -31.88
N ASP A 579 1.04 10.25 -30.86
CA ASP A 579 1.79 11.28 -30.11
C ASP A 579 0.88 12.45 -29.66
N TYR A 580 -0.33 12.11 -29.26
CA TYR A 580 -1.36 13.08 -28.86
C TYR A 580 -2.22 12.54 -27.72
N PRO A 581 -1.94 12.91 -26.45
CA PRO A 581 -2.70 12.46 -25.29
C PRO A 581 -4.05 13.16 -25.21
N ILE A 582 -5.12 12.37 -25.11
CA ILE A 582 -6.49 12.85 -24.92
C ILE A 582 -7.00 12.33 -23.59
N TRP A 583 -7.37 13.25 -22.70
CA TRP A 583 -8.06 12.95 -21.46
C TRP A 583 -9.56 13.04 -21.69
N TYR A 584 -10.30 12.04 -21.21
CA TYR A 584 -11.74 12.00 -21.36
C TYR A 584 -12.41 11.44 -20.10
N LYS A 585 -13.64 11.85 -19.86
CA LYS A 585 -14.47 11.29 -18.80
C LYS A 585 -14.85 9.86 -19.16
N LEU A 586 -14.34 8.89 -18.37
CA LEU A 586 -14.64 7.48 -18.55
C LEU A 586 -16.09 7.20 -18.15
N TYR A 587 -16.50 7.69 -16.97
CA TYR A 587 -17.85 7.55 -16.47
C TYR A 587 -18.14 8.57 -15.36
N SER A 588 -19.44 8.80 -15.10
CA SER A 588 -19.98 9.35 -13.86
C SER A 588 -20.74 8.24 -13.14
N THR A 589 -20.52 8.08 -11.85
CA THR A 589 -20.92 6.90 -11.10
C THR A 589 -22.43 6.70 -11.07
N ARG A 590 -23.18 7.73 -10.70
CA ARG A 590 -24.64 7.64 -10.64
C ARG A 590 -25.24 7.29 -12.00
N ALA A 591 -24.75 7.91 -13.05
CA ALA A 591 -25.24 7.63 -14.43
C ALA A 591 -24.83 6.24 -14.93
N ALA A 592 -23.58 5.82 -14.72
CA ALA A 592 -23.09 4.54 -15.20
C ALA A 592 -23.77 3.34 -14.55
N TYR A 593 -24.05 3.44 -13.26
CA TYR A 593 -24.61 2.33 -12.47
C TYR A 593 -26.07 2.54 -12.05
N GLN A 594 -26.69 3.62 -12.53
CA GLN A 594 -28.09 3.98 -12.24
C GLN A 594 -28.37 4.03 -10.73
N MET A 595 -27.45 4.64 -9.99
CA MET A 595 -27.56 4.78 -8.53
C MET A 595 -28.35 6.05 -8.17
N PRO A 596 -29.34 5.96 -7.29
CA PRO A 596 -30.12 7.14 -6.88
C PRO A 596 -29.29 8.09 -6.02
N SER A 597 -28.33 7.57 -5.26
CA SER A 597 -27.38 8.31 -4.45
C SER A 597 -26.08 7.52 -4.26
N LEU A 598 -25.06 8.14 -3.65
CA LEU A 598 -23.81 7.46 -3.27
C LEU A 598 -23.72 7.23 -1.75
N LEU A 599 -24.87 7.07 -1.08
CA LEU A 599 -24.90 6.69 0.33
C LEU A 599 -24.47 5.22 0.53
N PRO A 600 -23.95 4.84 1.70
CA PRO A 600 -23.39 3.50 1.93
C PRO A 600 -24.34 2.35 1.57
N HIS A 601 -25.62 2.44 1.88
CA HIS A 601 -26.61 1.40 1.56
C HIS A 601 -26.86 1.23 0.05
N GLU A 602 -26.69 2.29 -0.75
CA GLU A 602 -26.80 2.20 -2.21
C GLU A 602 -25.59 1.49 -2.81
N TRP A 603 -24.41 1.72 -2.24
CA TRP A 603 -23.21 0.99 -2.62
C TRP A 603 -23.29 -0.50 -2.24
N ASP A 604 -23.85 -0.84 -1.08
CA ASP A 604 -24.11 -2.24 -0.73
C ASP A 604 -25.09 -2.89 -1.71
N SER A 605 -26.18 -2.19 -2.04
CA SER A 605 -27.14 -2.62 -3.08
C SER A 605 -26.45 -2.82 -4.43
N PHE A 606 -25.51 -1.94 -4.79
CA PHE A 606 -24.73 -2.05 -6.03
C PHE A 606 -23.82 -3.29 -6.03
N VAL A 607 -23.11 -3.59 -4.94
CA VAL A 607 -22.28 -4.81 -4.83
C VAL A 607 -23.14 -6.07 -4.97
N ASN A 608 -24.34 -6.08 -4.38
CA ASN A 608 -25.29 -7.18 -4.55
C ASN A 608 -25.73 -7.36 -6.01
N LYS A 609 -26.00 -6.27 -6.74
CA LYS A 609 -26.31 -6.28 -8.18
C LYS A 609 -25.12 -6.78 -9.02
N LEU A 610 -23.87 -6.44 -8.66
CA LEU A 610 -22.66 -6.96 -9.31
C LEU A 610 -22.53 -8.48 -9.17
N ALA A 611 -22.92 -9.04 -8.03
CA ALA A 611 -22.93 -10.47 -7.81
C ALA A 611 -23.93 -11.19 -8.74
N GLU A 612 -25.08 -10.56 -8.98
CA GLU A 612 -26.20 -11.12 -9.72
C GLU A 612 -26.11 -10.91 -11.25
N SER A 613 -25.41 -9.88 -11.72
CA SER A 613 -25.35 -9.49 -13.13
C SER A 613 -23.91 -9.51 -13.67
N ASP A 614 -23.60 -10.49 -14.53
CA ASP A 614 -22.27 -10.55 -15.16
C ASP A 614 -22.01 -9.37 -16.11
N ASN A 615 -23.03 -8.84 -16.77
CA ASN A 615 -22.89 -7.66 -17.63
C ASN A 615 -22.54 -6.41 -16.83
N LEU A 616 -23.20 -6.21 -15.69
CA LEU A 616 -22.91 -5.08 -14.80
C LEU A 616 -21.53 -5.24 -14.17
N PHE A 617 -21.15 -6.46 -13.80
CA PHE A 617 -19.83 -6.77 -13.28
C PHE A 617 -18.74 -6.52 -14.33
N GLU A 618 -18.91 -6.93 -15.59
CA GLU A 618 -17.94 -6.65 -16.66
C GLU A 618 -17.81 -5.14 -16.91
N GLN A 619 -18.90 -4.37 -16.84
CA GLN A 619 -18.85 -2.90 -16.91
C GLN A 619 -18.05 -2.32 -15.74
N TYR A 620 -18.30 -2.77 -14.53
CA TYR A 620 -17.54 -2.37 -13.34
C TYR A 620 -16.07 -2.77 -13.47
N PHE A 621 -15.79 -4.01 -13.86
CA PHE A 621 -14.43 -4.52 -14.06
C PHE A 621 -13.64 -3.71 -15.08
N LYS A 622 -14.30 -3.26 -16.16
CA LYS A 622 -13.71 -2.34 -17.13
C LYS A 622 -13.36 -0.98 -16.52
N HIS A 623 -14.22 -0.43 -15.67
CA HIS A 623 -13.97 0.84 -14.99
C HIS A 623 -12.88 0.69 -13.93
N TYR A 624 -12.92 -0.36 -13.14
CA TYR A 624 -11.89 -0.75 -12.16
C TYR A 624 -10.48 -0.75 -12.77
N TRP A 625 -10.33 -1.29 -13.99
CA TRP A 625 -9.09 -1.28 -14.76
C TRP A 625 -8.89 0.00 -15.59
N LYS A 626 -9.62 1.06 -15.30
CA LYS A 626 -9.50 2.36 -16.01
C LYS A 626 -9.57 2.24 -17.53
N ASN A 627 -10.45 1.34 -18.03
CA ASN A 627 -10.61 1.02 -19.46
C ASN A 627 -9.30 0.60 -20.15
N SER A 628 -8.37 -0.02 -19.44
CA SER A 628 -7.11 -0.48 -20.03
C SER A 628 -7.36 -1.55 -21.11
N PRO A 629 -6.73 -1.45 -22.29
CA PRO A 629 -6.85 -2.45 -23.34
C PRO A 629 -6.05 -3.73 -23.04
N VAL A 630 -5.18 -3.70 -22.05
CA VAL A 630 -4.33 -4.83 -21.63
C VAL A 630 -4.80 -5.48 -20.33
N ARG A 631 -5.98 -5.06 -19.81
CA ARG A 631 -6.55 -5.66 -18.60
C ARG A 631 -6.71 -7.18 -18.75
N PRO A 632 -6.50 -7.98 -17.68
CA PRO A 632 -6.69 -9.42 -17.71
C PRO A 632 -8.18 -9.77 -17.84
N SER A 633 -8.47 -11.02 -18.19
CA SER A 633 -9.78 -11.61 -17.97
C SER A 633 -9.94 -12.01 -16.51
N VAL A 634 -11.18 -12.00 -16.00
CA VAL A 634 -11.52 -12.41 -14.65
C VAL A 634 -12.35 -13.68 -14.68
N ASP A 635 -12.01 -14.66 -13.83
CA ASP A 635 -12.80 -15.88 -13.63
C ASP A 635 -13.79 -15.72 -12.45
N ALA A 636 -14.58 -16.73 -12.19
CA ALA A 636 -15.59 -16.71 -11.12
C ALA A 636 -14.94 -16.50 -9.73
N GLU A 637 -13.79 -17.11 -9.47
CA GLU A 637 -13.06 -16.91 -8.22
C GLU A 637 -12.45 -15.51 -8.10
N GLY A 638 -12.00 -14.93 -9.22
CA GLY A 638 -11.58 -13.54 -9.29
C GLY A 638 -12.73 -12.57 -9.01
N LYS A 639 -13.91 -12.84 -9.57
CA LYS A 639 -15.14 -12.07 -9.27
C LYS A 639 -15.48 -12.13 -7.78
N LYS A 640 -15.46 -13.32 -7.16
CA LYS A 640 -15.72 -13.49 -5.73
C LYS A 640 -14.73 -12.67 -4.88
N ARG A 641 -13.42 -12.81 -5.15
CA ARG A 641 -12.39 -12.05 -4.42
C ARG A 641 -12.62 -10.55 -4.53
N MET A 642 -12.84 -10.04 -5.74
CA MET A 642 -13.06 -8.61 -5.98
C MET A 642 -14.29 -8.10 -5.22
N LEU A 643 -15.44 -8.78 -5.32
CA LEU A 643 -16.65 -8.36 -4.62
C LEU A 643 -16.52 -8.47 -3.09
N CYS A 644 -15.74 -9.45 -2.61
CA CYS A 644 -15.38 -9.54 -1.21
C CYS A 644 -14.52 -8.34 -0.76
N ASP A 645 -13.54 -7.92 -1.58
CA ASP A 645 -12.69 -6.76 -1.30
C ASP A 645 -13.55 -5.49 -1.16
N LEU A 646 -14.51 -5.28 -2.05
CA LEU A 646 -15.42 -4.12 -1.99
C LEU A 646 -16.28 -4.08 -0.71
N ARG A 647 -16.62 -5.24 -0.13
CA ARG A 647 -17.40 -5.34 1.11
C ARG A 647 -16.55 -5.28 2.37
N SER A 648 -15.22 -5.20 2.26
CA SER A 648 -14.32 -5.40 3.39
C SER A 648 -13.47 -4.18 3.66
N GLY A 649 -14.06 -3.12 4.22
CA GLY A 649 -13.32 -1.95 4.74
C GLY A 649 -12.45 -2.30 5.97
N ARG A 650 -12.13 -3.58 6.15
CA ARG A 650 -11.27 -4.12 7.22
C ARG A 650 -10.48 -5.33 6.75
N SER A 651 -9.21 -5.43 7.15
CA SER A 651 -8.34 -6.56 6.80
C SER A 651 -8.48 -7.77 7.74
N HIS A 652 -9.14 -7.60 8.91
CA HIS A 652 -9.49 -8.69 9.81
C HIS A 652 -10.88 -9.25 9.49
N ASP A 653 -11.14 -10.51 9.80
CA ASP A 653 -12.45 -11.17 9.65
C ASP A 653 -13.12 -11.07 8.26
N ARG A 654 -12.35 -10.82 7.20
CA ARG A 654 -12.87 -10.69 5.83
C ARG A 654 -13.83 -11.82 5.45
N LYS A 655 -13.47 -13.05 5.79
CA LYS A 655 -14.27 -14.25 5.48
C LYS A 655 -15.71 -14.13 5.96
N ILE A 656 -15.94 -13.47 7.10
CA ILE A 656 -17.29 -13.30 7.66
C ILE A 656 -18.13 -12.37 6.78
N LEU A 657 -17.55 -11.26 6.30
CA LEU A 657 -18.22 -10.30 5.42
C LEU A 657 -18.43 -10.85 4.01
N CYS A 658 -17.59 -11.80 3.58
CA CYS A 658 -17.62 -12.39 2.25
C CYS A 658 -18.66 -13.51 2.09
N GLN A 659 -19.02 -14.23 3.16
CA GLN A 659 -19.89 -15.42 3.10
C GLN A 659 -21.21 -15.18 2.36
N GLU A 660 -21.83 -14.03 2.58
CA GLU A 660 -23.10 -13.70 1.94
C GLU A 660 -22.94 -13.50 0.44
N ILE A 661 -21.94 -12.69 0.01
CA ILE A 661 -21.72 -12.39 -1.41
C ILE A 661 -21.27 -13.62 -2.19
N GLU A 662 -20.44 -14.47 -1.60
CA GLU A 662 -20.01 -15.74 -2.18
C GLU A 662 -21.22 -16.67 -2.39
N SER A 663 -22.10 -16.77 -1.39
CA SER A 663 -23.33 -17.58 -1.48
C SER A 663 -24.27 -17.08 -2.58
N ARG A 664 -24.40 -15.77 -2.79
CA ARG A 664 -25.20 -15.17 -3.88
C ARG A 664 -24.62 -15.50 -5.26
N ILE A 665 -23.30 -15.41 -5.44
CA ILE A 665 -22.62 -15.74 -6.69
C ILE A 665 -22.82 -17.21 -7.03
N ASP A 666 -22.65 -18.11 -6.05
CA ASP A 666 -22.84 -19.55 -6.22
C ASP A 666 -24.30 -19.92 -6.54
N ALA A 667 -25.28 -19.25 -5.93
CA ALA A 667 -26.68 -19.44 -6.23
C ALA A 667 -27.02 -19.03 -7.67
N ASN A 668 -26.48 -17.88 -8.13
CA ASN A 668 -26.69 -17.39 -9.48
C ASN A 668 -26.09 -18.34 -10.54
N SER A 669 -24.90 -18.85 -10.30
CA SER A 669 -24.26 -19.83 -11.20
C SER A 669 -25.07 -21.10 -11.33
N ARG A 670 -25.67 -21.64 -10.25
CA ARG A 670 -26.53 -22.83 -10.25
C ARG A 670 -27.84 -22.58 -10.99
N THR A 671 -28.45 -21.41 -10.90
CA THR A 671 -29.67 -21.05 -11.63
C THR A 671 -29.39 -20.90 -13.12
N GLY A 672 -28.28 -20.36 -13.53
CA GLY A 672 -27.82 -20.27 -14.91
C GLY A 672 -27.66 -21.64 -15.56
N TRP A 673 -27.04 -22.61 -14.88
CA TRP A 673 -26.95 -24.02 -15.34
C TRP A 673 -28.31 -24.68 -15.49
N ARG A 674 -29.24 -24.46 -14.56
CA ARG A 674 -30.62 -24.99 -14.65
C ARG A 674 -31.38 -24.38 -15.84
N ALA A 675 -31.29 -23.05 -16.02
CA ALA A 675 -31.93 -22.38 -17.15
C ALA A 675 -31.36 -22.84 -18.51
N TRP A 676 -30.04 -23.08 -18.59
CA TRP A 676 -29.39 -23.63 -19.80
C TRP A 676 -29.85 -25.05 -20.09
N ILE A 677 -29.98 -25.93 -19.08
CA ILE A 677 -30.52 -27.28 -19.22
C ILE A 677 -31.99 -27.22 -19.68
N TYR A 678 -32.84 -26.35 -19.09
CA TYR A 678 -34.23 -26.22 -19.48
C TYR A 678 -34.39 -25.66 -20.90
N ASN A 679 -33.63 -24.65 -21.29
CA ASN A 679 -33.67 -24.06 -22.63
C ASN A 679 -33.02 -24.97 -23.68
N GLY A 680 -32.01 -25.76 -23.32
CA GLY A 680 -31.41 -26.77 -24.18
C GLY A 680 -32.35 -27.95 -24.44
N LEU A 681 -33.21 -28.28 -23.49
CA LEU A 681 -34.21 -29.32 -23.61
C LEU A 681 -35.48 -28.88 -24.38
N SER A 682 -35.78 -27.58 -24.46
CA SER A 682 -36.96 -27.07 -25.18
C SER A 682 -36.78 -26.88 -26.68
N LEU A 683 -35.56 -27.02 -27.22
CA LEU A 683 -35.25 -26.90 -28.66
C LEU A 683 -35.12 -28.22 -29.38
N SER A 684 -35.42 -29.37 -28.76
CA SER A 684 -35.37 -30.70 -29.40
C SER A 684 -36.67 -31.48 -29.25
N VAL A 685 -37.81 -30.90 -29.66
CA VAL A 685 -39.00 -31.68 -29.95
C VAL A 685 -39.20 -31.70 -31.46
N ILE A 686 -38.43 -32.58 -32.14
CA ILE A 686 -38.85 -33.17 -33.40
C ILE A 686 -39.32 -34.59 -33.06
N PRO A 687 -40.59 -34.93 -33.31
CA PRO A 687 -41.09 -36.26 -32.97
C PRO A 687 -40.71 -37.26 -34.08
N GLY A 688 -40.04 -38.30 -33.69
CA GLY A 688 -39.89 -39.48 -34.49
C GLY A 688 -38.45 -39.99 -34.66
N ILE A 689 -38.28 -41.24 -34.15
CA ILE A 689 -37.13 -42.11 -34.38
C ILE A 689 -35.90 -41.84 -33.49
N LEU A 690 -35.86 -42.51 -32.34
CA LEU A 690 -34.71 -43.16 -31.71
C LEU A 690 -35.04 -43.55 -30.24
N SER A 691 -35.95 -44.51 -30.11
CA SER A 691 -36.07 -45.27 -28.86
C SER A 691 -35.20 -46.50 -29.04
N SER A 692 -34.03 -46.59 -28.47
CA SER A 692 -33.37 -47.84 -28.04
C SER A 692 -31.90 -47.75 -27.65
N PHE A 693 -31.24 -46.58 -27.76
CA PHE A 693 -29.78 -46.55 -27.47
C PHE A 693 -29.33 -45.66 -26.28
N TYR A 694 -30.25 -44.96 -25.63
CA TYR A 694 -29.85 -43.94 -24.60
C TYR A 694 -30.09 -44.34 -23.14
N ILE A 695 -30.66 -45.52 -22.86
CA ILE A 695 -30.92 -45.92 -21.45
C ILE A 695 -29.68 -46.55 -20.80
N HIS A 696 -28.75 -47.09 -21.56
CA HIS A 696 -27.59 -47.78 -20.99
C HIS A 696 -26.40 -46.87 -20.68
N GLU A 697 -26.26 -45.70 -21.33
CA GLU A 697 -25.19 -44.77 -21.02
C GLU A 697 -25.52 -43.80 -19.86
N PHE A 698 -26.81 -43.56 -19.60
CA PHE A 698 -27.23 -42.68 -18.52
C PHE A 698 -27.09 -43.30 -17.12
N GLU A 699 -27.23 -44.63 -17.02
CA GLU A 699 -26.95 -45.33 -15.74
C GLU A 699 -25.46 -45.41 -15.42
N ILE A 700 -24.59 -45.47 -16.42
CA ILE A 700 -23.12 -45.46 -16.25
C ILE A 700 -22.65 -44.07 -15.82
N PHE A 701 -23.25 -43.01 -16.33
CA PHE A 701 -22.90 -41.61 -15.95
C PHE A 701 -23.37 -41.26 -14.53
N CYS A 702 -24.54 -41.74 -14.10
CA CYS A 702 -25.02 -41.56 -12.72
C CYS A 702 -24.25 -42.44 -11.71
N HIS A 703 -23.64 -43.54 -12.12
CA HIS A 703 -22.81 -44.37 -11.24
C HIS A 703 -21.38 -43.80 -11.07
N LEU A 704 -20.89 -43.02 -12.03
CA LEU A 704 -19.59 -42.33 -11.95
C LEU A 704 -19.67 -41.06 -11.09
N LEU A 705 -20.81 -40.37 -11.00
CA LEU A 705 -21.01 -39.18 -10.17
C LEU A 705 -21.32 -39.48 -8.69
N LYS A 706 -21.47 -40.74 -8.29
CA LYS A 706 -21.64 -41.15 -6.88
C LYS A 706 -20.32 -41.47 -6.17
N ASN A 707 -19.20 -41.49 -6.88
CA ASN A 707 -17.88 -41.85 -6.34
C ASN A 707 -16.82 -40.74 -6.54
N PHE A 708 -17.25 -39.50 -6.75
CA PHE A 708 -16.38 -38.31 -6.66
C PHE A 708 -16.91 -37.34 -5.63
#